data_bb022208fa3745c5ec8fd6e15ebf6b32
#
_entry.id   bb022208fa3745c5ec8fd6e15ebf6b32
#
_cell.length_a   1.000
_cell.length_b   1.000
_cell.length_c   1.000
_cell.angle_alpha   90.00
_cell.angle_beta   90.00
_cell.angle_gamma   90.00
#
_symmetry.space_group_name_H-M   'P 1'
#
loop_
_entity.id
_entity.type
_entity.pdbx_description
1 polymer ?
#
loop_
_entity_poly.entity_id
_entity_poly.type
_entity_poly.pdbx_seq_one_letter_code
_entity_poly.pdbx_strand_id
1 'polypeptide(L)'
;MHTYIPGTARARRVLGAQGNFFFMGALAITVTLAVLSANPAAAGSFAPALSQPQYETTYTNKPVKSRLGQLTQTDPSLLGRTDSTPINVMVKLDYDALASYEGNIPGYAATSPKKTGKKLKQNQTAVNAYVGYIVGYESKVLDAVKGRVPEAKIGRSFRSVYGGIAMTLPANKIGDLLSVNGVVAVQEDALEQPLTDVTPAFLGADQVWPSLGGSTKAGEGVIVGVLDTGIWPEHPSFVDHGLAPPPGGPFACQFGVGGDAPFSCNNKLVGAYAFLNTYTTFIGALPGENCIGSTCSARDAGGHGTHTSSTAAGGPVDHATLLGVDRGHISGMAPGAHVIMYRVCLDQGCFQSDSVAAVDQAINDGVDIINFSISGGASAYTDPVEGAFFDAYAAGTLVNASAGNSGPSSGTSDHAGPWTNTVGASTSNRHFFSTLHLTSTNGPTLDVPGVTVTAGTLTPTDVVLANATATDPNRLCLEPAPAGTYTGKVVICRRGTNARIDKGYNVLQGGAAGMILYNTANQDLESDNHWLSAIHINGPSTGTTGNSAKVLAFLAANTGVKATWVGGTATPVRGDVMAAFSSRGPVGDFIKPDVTAPGVQILAGMTPQYHPTTSSGAPFVTPGPQGQLYQAIAGTSMSSPHSAGVAALIKALHPDWTPGQIKSALMTSSVQDTLKEDGVTPATPFDRGAGAIRANRAASPTVTFDVDPTDYLASASDPLGRINLNLPSVNALTLPGQITTFRTMRNVTSVDHSLEVSVQAPPGVQIIVAATPKGSKPASVSDKSMAVIAGQETTFQVTIKAPTVADGQYFGQITLDPKKKGYNSVVIPVAFNKRQGQVTLTHDCTPTTFATTSHTDCTVRAENFVGTDASV
;
A
#
# COMPACT_ATOMS: atom_id res chain seq x y z
N MET A 1 26.34 -45.75 -4.63
CA MET A 1 25.99 -47.05 -4.03
C MET A 1 25.36 -46.79 -2.68
N HIS A 2 24.05 -46.72 -2.61
CA HIS A 2 23.19 -47.27 -1.58
C HIS A 2 21.76 -46.98 -1.99
N THR A 3 21.11 -48.06 -2.34
CA THR A 3 19.73 -48.26 -2.76
C THR A 3 18.76 -47.98 -1.62
N TYR A 4 17.69 -47.27 -1.89
CA TYR A 4 16.54 -47.19 -0.99
C TYR A 4 15.32 -47.79 -1.69
N ILE A 5 14.66 -48.76 -1.03
CA ILE A 5 13.49 -49.51 -1.47
C ILE A 5 12.26 -48.88 -0.79
N PRO A 6 11.14 -48.66 -1.49
CA PRO A 6 9.92 -48.15 -0.86
C PRO A 6 9.04 -49.27 -0.30
N GLY A 7 8.59 -49.08 0.93
CA GLY A 7 7.65 -49.96 1.62
C GLY A 7 6.19 -49.59 1.36
N THR A 8 5.45 -50.59 0.93
CA THR A 8 4.00 -50.59 0.70
C THR A 8 3.23 -50.72 2.01
N ALA A 9 2.26 -49.84 2.30
CA ALA A 9 1.27 -50.03 3.36
C ALA A 9 -0.10 -50.36 2.74
N ARG A 10 -0.65 -51.49 3.16
CA ARG A 10 -1.91 -52.09 2.75
C ARG A 10 -3.11 -51.36 3.40
N ALA A 11 -4.13 -51.12 2.57
CA ALA A 11 -5.47 -50.80 3.01
C ALA A 11 -6.15 -52.00 3.70
N ARG A 12 -6.84 -51.78 4.80
CA ARG A 12 -7.85 -52.68 5.34
C ARG A 12 -9.24 -52.06 5.17
N ARG A 13 -10.04 -52.75 4.35
CA ARG A 13 -11.49 -52.64 4.32
C ARG A 13 -12.07 -53.31 5.55
N VAL A 14 -13.07 -52.68 6.19
CA VAL A 14 -14.08 -53.41 7.01
C VAL A 14 -15.44 -53.00 6.47
N LEU A 15 -16.19 -54.06 6.10
CA LEU A 15 -17.55 -54.09 5.61
C LEU A 15 -18.52 -54.37 6.78
N GLY A 16 -19.73 -53.75 6.65
CA GLY A 16 -20.96 -54.37 7.11
C GLY A 16 -21.53 -53.75 8.43
N ALA A 17 -22.79 -53.41 8.57
CA ALA A 17 -24.01 -54.01 8.11
C ALA A 17 -25.20 -53.09 8.37
N GLN A 18 -26.20 -53.31 7.54
CA GLN A 18 -27.58 -52.86 7.46
C GLN A 18 -28.39 -52.83 8.80
N GLY A 19 -29.44 -51.98 8.82
CA GLY A 19 -30.62 -52.30 9.55
C GLY A 19 -31.61 -51.18 9.84
N ASN A 20 -32.60 -51.07 8.99
CA ASN A 20 -34.05 -50.84 9.22
C ASN A 20 -34.63 -49.52 9.73
N PHE A 21 -35.39 -48.92 8.79
CA PHE A 21 -36.75 -48.32 8.88
C PHE A 21 -37.47 -48.35 10.22
N PHE A 22 -38.07 -47.22 10.66
CA PHE A 22 -39.49 -47.16 11.01
C PHE A 22 -40.07 -45.74 10.81
N PHE A 23 -41.34 -45.75 10.42
CA PHE A 23 -42.25 -44.68 10.02
C PHE A 23 -42.96 -43.99 11.17
N MET A 24 -43.53 -42.84 10.90
CA MET A 24 -44.73 -42.17 11.43
C MET A 24 -44.67 -41.28 12.68
N GLY A 25 -45.29 -40.12 12.48
CA GLY A 25 -46.02 -39.41 13.43
C GLY A 25 -46.14 -37.90 13.21
N ALA A 26 -47.03 -37.49 12.29
CA ALA A 26 -47.50 -36.11 12.21
C ALA A 26 -48.39 -35.80 13.40
N LEU A 27 -48.08 -34.68 14.13
CA LEU A 27 -49.04 -34.10 15.07
C LEU A 27 -49.13 -32.58 14.74
N ALA A 28 -50.25 -32.24 14.10
CA ALA A 28 -50.66 -30.86 13.90
C ALA A 28 -51.22 -30.33 15.26
N ILE A 29 -50.64 -29.23 15.75
CA ILE A 29 -51.26 -28.44 16.83
C ILE A 29 -51.61 -27.08 16.23
N THR A 30 -52.87 -26.87 15.99
CA THR A 30 -53.55 -25.61 15.72
C THR A 30 -53.49 -24.76 16.99
N VAL A 31 -52.88 -23.62 16.99
CA VAL A 31 -53.03 -22.57 18.00
C VAL A 31 -53.70 -21.36 17.38
N THR A 32 -54.87 -21.07 17.92
CA THR A 32 -55.77 -19.98 17.58
C THR A 32 -55.16 -18.62 17.81
N LEU A 33 -55.21 -17.73 16.78
CA LEU A 33 -54.92 -16.31 16.97
C LEU A 33 -56.01 -15.65 17.80
N ALA A 34 -55.61 -15.10 18.95
CA ALA A 34 -56.37 -14.06 19.62
C ALA A 34 -55.79 -12.70 19.28
N VAL A 35 -56.56 -11.94 18.48
CA VAL A 35 -56.24 -10.54 18.16
C VAL A 35 -56.65 -9.71 19.40
N LEU A 36 -55.65 -9.16 20.08
CA LEU A 36 -55.86 -8.07 21.04
C LEU A 36 -55.31 -6.77 20.41
N SER A 37 -56.22 -5.93 20.05
CA SER A 37 -55.99 -4.55 19.69
C SER A 37 -55.53 -3.76 20.91
N ALA A 38 -54.26 -3.29 20.90
CA ALA A 38 -53.80 -2.30 21.84
C ALA A 38 -53.42 -1.02 21.08
N ASN A 39 -53.92 0.10 21.53
CA ASN A 39 -53.69 1.45 21.05
C ASN A 39 -52.20 1.82 21.03
N PRO A 40 -51.73 2.64 20.13
CA PRO A 40 -50.37 3.13 20.17
C PRO A 40 -50.24 4.23 21.22
N ALA A 41 -49.60 3.94 22.34
CA ALA A 41 -49.12 4.93 23.26
C ALA A 41 -47.86 5.54 22.67
N ALA A 42 -47.81 6.86 22.64
CA ALA A 42 -46.74 7.70 22.13
C ALA A 42 -45.35 7.26 22.66
N ALA A 43 -44.49 6.84 21.75
CA ALA A 43 -43.07 6.72 22.00
C ALA A 43 -42.44 8.12 22.04
N GLY A 44 -42.12 8.56 23.24
CA GLY A 44 -41.33 9.74 23.50
C GLY A 44 -39.92 9.54 22.92
N SER A 45 -39.57 10.35 21.99
CA SER A 45 -38.18 10.47 21.45
C SER A 45 -37.30 11.07 22.56
N PHE A 46 -36.40 10.27 23.12
CA PHE A 46 -35.21 10.77 23.80
C PHE A 46 -34.07 10.78 22.79
N ALA A 47 -33.96 11.88 22.06
CA ALA A 47 -32.70 12.33 21.52
C ALA A 47 -32.11 13.31 22.51
N PRO A 48 -30.89 13.13 23.00
CA PRO A 48 -30.19 14.25 23.61
C PRO A 48 -29.79 15.19 22.48
N ALA A 49 -30.55 16.24 22.32
CA ALA A 49 -30.13 17.41 21.57
C ALA A 49 -28.93 17.99 22.32
N LEU A 50 -27.72 17.70 21.82
CA LEU A 50 -26.60 18.60 22.01
C LEU A 50 -26.98 19.90 21.31
N SER A 51 -27.60 20.82 22.06
CA SER A 51 -27.72 22.20 21.66
C SER A 51 -26.32 22.75 21.47
N GLN A 52 -25.91 22.87 20.20
CA GLN A 52 -24.80 23.76 19.88
C GLN A 52 -25.16 25.13 20.43
N PRO A 53 -24.29 25.78 21.20
CA PRO A 53 -24.53 27.14 21.56
C PRO A 53 -24.58 27.97 20.28
N GLN A 54 -25.79 28.48 19.95
CA GLN A 54 -25.92 29.52 18.94
C GLN A 54 -25.30 30.78 19.55
N TYR A 55 -24.04 30.99 19.21
CA TYR A 55 -23.44 32.29 19.37
C TYR A 55 -24.04 33.18 18.28
N GLU A 56 -25.06 33.94 18.61
CA GLU A 56 -25.41 35.13 17.85
C GLU A 56 -24.21 36.10 17.90
N THR A 57 -23.33 35.94 16.90
CA THR A 57 -22.28 36.92 16.65
C THR A 57 -22.95 38.10 15.97
N THR A 58 -23.31 39.10 16.73
CA THR A 58 -23.57 40.47 16.23
C THR A 58 -22.26 41.09 15.73
N TYR A 59 -21.60 40.45 14.81
CA TYR A 59 -20.57 41.06 13.98
C TYR A 59 -21.28 41.66 12.77
N THR A 60 -21.44 42.96 12.78
CA THR A 60 -21.94 43.73 11.64
C THR A 60 -21.17 43.29 10.40
N ASN A 61 -21.87 42.76 9.40
CA ASN A 61 -21.34 42.50 8.07
C ASN A 61 -20.76 43.81 7.50
N LYS A 62 -19.48 44.06 7.72
CA LYS A 62 -18.74 45.07 6.98
C LYS A 62 -18.62 44.61 5.53
N PRO A 63 -18.90 45.50 4.55
CA PRO A 63 -18.78 45.07 3.15
C PRO A 63 -17.35 44.62 2.86
N VAL A 64 -17.20 43.36 2.58
CA VAL A 64 -15.92 42.75 2.22
C VAL A 64 -15.62 43.09 0.77
N LYS A 65 -14.48 43.75 0.50
CA LYS A 65 -14.03 44.18 -0.81
C LYS A 65 -13.31 43.08 -1.59
N SER A 66 -12.65 42.13 -0.88
CA SER A 66 -11.92 41.05 -1.50
C SER A 66 -12.78 39.83 -1.69
N ARG A 67 -12.59 39.10 -2.80
CA ARG A 67 -13.35 37.88 -3.09
C ARG A 67 -12.97 36.73 -2.15
N LEU A 68 -11.69 36.58 -1.85
CA LEU A 68 -11.22 35.57 -0.90
C LEU A 68 -11.66 35.89 0.54
N GLY A 69 -11.77 37.17 0.90
CA GLY A 69 -12.33 37.61 2.18
C GLY A 69 -13.78 37.20 2.40
N GLN A 70 -14.55 37.00 1.33
CA GLN A 70 -15.92 36.50 1.43
C GLN A 70 -15.98 34.99 1.74
N LEU A 71 -14.95 34.24 1.41
CA LEU A 71 -14.88 32.80 1.64
C LEU A 71 -14.19 32.45 2.97
N THR A 72 -13.28 33.29 3.44
CA THR A 72 -12.48 33.04 4.64
C THR A 72 -13.30 33.31 5.90
N GLN A 73 -13.39 32.36 6.79
CA GLN A 73 -14.08 32.46 8.07
C GLN A 73 -13.11 32.40 9.23
N THR A 74 -13.46 33.06 10.34
CA THR A 74 -12.73 32.93 11.58
C THR A 74 -12.93 31.55 12.18
N ASP A 75 -11.84 30.94 12.66
CA ASP A 75 -11.90 29.65 13.34
C ASP A 75 -12.79 29.76 14.60
N PRO A 76 -13.86 28.95 14.71
CA PRO A 76 -14.75 28.98 15.86
C PRO A 76 -14.06 28.70 17.20
N SER A 77 -12.96 27.93 17.21
CA SER A 77 -12.19 27.62 18.43
C SER A 77 -11.50 28.85 19.03
N LEU A 78 -11.30 29.88 18.22
CA LEU A 78 -10.70 31.15 18.66
C LEU A 78 -11.71 32.14 19.26
N LEU A 79 -12.99 31.93 18.99
CA LEU A 79 -14.05 32.84 19.43
C LEU A 79 -14.37 32.63 20.91
N GLY A 80 -14.55 33.73 21.65
CA GLY A 80 -14.93 33.71 23.08
C GLY A 80 -13.84 33.21 24.04
N ARG A 81 -12.60 33.10 23.61
CA ARG A 81 -11.46 32.76 24.48
C ARG A 81 -11.22 33.89 25.52
N THR A 82 -11.05 33.48 26.77
CA THR A 82 -10.84 34.38 27.92
C THR A 82 -9.44 34.25 28.52
N ASP A 83 -8.69 33.22 28.11
CA ASP A 83 -7.33 33.00 28.59
C ASP A 83 -6.32 33.90 27.87
N SER A 84 -5.22 34.23 28.53
CA SER A 84 -4.15 35.05 27.98
C SER A 84 -2.99 34.25 27.38
N THR A 85 -3.19 32.96 27.08
CA THR A 85 -2.17 32.13 26.46
C THR A 85 -1.79 32.72 25.10
N PRO A 86 -0.47 32.91 24.79
CA PRO A 86 -0.07 33.34 23.48
C PRO A 86 -0.44 32.30 22.44
N ILE A 87 -1.09 32.73 21.36
CA ILE A 87 -1.44 31.89 20.20
C ILE A 87 -0.91 32.50 18.92
N ASN A 88 -0.53 31.62 17.98
CA ASN A 88 -0.17 32.03 16.63
C ASN A 88 -1.42 32.02 15.76
N VAL A 89 -1.59 33.05 14.95
CA VAL A 89 -2.77 33.17 14.07
C VAL A 89 -2.38 33.70 12.69
N MET A 90 -3.13 33.27 11.72
CA MET A 90 -3.17 33.82 10.38
C MET A 90 -4.33 34.80 10.28
N VAL A 91 -4.02 36.05 10.01
CA VAL A 91 -5.00 37.14 9.93
C VAL A 91 -5.25 37.48 8.48
N LYS A 92 -6.45 37.16 8.00
CA LYS A 92 -6.90 37.53 6.65
C LYS A 92 -7.25 39.00 6.63
N LEU A 93 -6.67 39.72 5.67
CA LEU A 93 -6.97 41.15 5.46
C LEU A 93 -7.89 41.32 4.24
N ASP A 94 -8.58 42.49 4.20
CA ASP A 94 -9.56 42.78 3.13
C ASP A 94 -8.92 43.32 1.85
N TYR A 95 -8.02 42.44 1.27
CA TYR A 95 -7.50 42.61 -0.08
C TYR A 95 -7.32 41.25 -0.74
N ASP A 96 -7.43 41.23 -2.08
CA ASP A 96 -7.14 40.03 -2.86
C ASP A 96 -5.62 39.85 -3.02
N ALA A 97 -5.14 38.63 -2.83
CA ALA A 97 -3.74 38.30 -3.08
C ALA A 97 -3.38 38.46 -4.58
N LEU A 98 -2.09 38.63 -4.87
CA LEU A 98 -1.61 38.82 -6.26
C LEU A 98 -2.10 37.70 -7.19
N ALA A 99 -2.17 36.49 -6.72
CA ALA A 99 -2.62 35.34 -7.52
C ALA A 99 -4.13 35.37 -7.87
N SER A 100 -4.93 36.13 -7.13
CA SER A 100 -6.40 36.18 -7.28
C SER A 100 -6.94 37.57 -7.64
N TYR A 101 -6.13 38.61 -7.64
CA TYR A 101 -6.58 39.97 -7.93
C TYR A 101 -6.97 40.17 -9.41
N GLU A 102 -8.22 40.52 -9.67
CA GLU A 102 -8.81 40.65 -11.01
C GLU A 102 -8.95 42.11 -11.51
N GLY A 103 -8.32 43.07 -10.84
CA GLY A 103 -8.32 44.48 -11.28
C GLY A 103 -9.55 45.28 -10.87
N ASN A 104 -10.19 44.93 -9.74
CA ASN A 104 -11.39 45.57 -9.23
C ASN A 104 -11.13 46.90 -8.47
N ILE A 105 -9.87 47.31 -8.28
CA ILE A 105 -9.52 48.56 -7.66
C ILE A 105 -9.13 49.58 -8.76
N PRO A 106 -9.79 50.75 -8.85
CA PRO A 106 -9.47 51.75 -9.86
C PRO A 106 -7.99 52.18 -9.84
N GLY A 107 -7.36 52.16 -11.00
CA GLY A 107 -5.95 52.53 -11.16
C GLY A 107 -4.96 51.36 -11.02
N TYR A 108 -5.43 50.14 -10.66
CA TYR A 108 -4.58 48.98 -10.54
C TYR A 108 -5.04 47.89 -11.49
N ALA A 109 -4.19 47.49 -12.43
CA ALA A 109 -4.48 46.42 -13.38
C ALA A 109 -4.48 45.05 -12.69
N ALA A 110 -5.22 44.09 -13.26
CA ALA A 110 -5.30 42.72 -12.78
C ALA A 110 -3.91 42.05 -12.73
N THR A 111 -3.66 41.28 -11.67
CA THR A 111 -2.44 40.48 -11.50
C THR A 111 -2.71 39.00 -11.62
N SER A 112 -3.93 38.52 -11.40
CA SER A 112 -4.34 37.12 -11.42
C SER A 112 -3.93 36.44 -12.74
N PRO A 113 -3.17 35.33 -12.71
CA PRO A 113 -2.83 34.56 -13.91
C PRO A 113 -4.06 34.08 -14.68
N LYS A 114 -5.13 33.71 -13.98
CA LYS A 114 -6.39 33.30 -14.57
C LYS A 114 -7.02 34.41 -15.41
N LYS A 115 -6.95 35.67 -14.95
CA LYS A 115 -7.53 36.83 -15.61
C LYS A 115 -6.66 37.37 -16.75
N THR A 116 -5.33 37.34 -16.54
CA THR A 116 -4.37 37.97 -17.45
C THR A 116 -3.75 37.04 -18.48
N GLY A 117 -3.87 35.72 -18.28
CA GLY A 117 -3.17 34.70 -19.06
C GLY A 117 -1.64 34.70 -18.85
N LYS A 118 -1.12 35.49 -17.91
CA LYS A 118 0.32 35.65 -17.63
C LYS A 118 0.65 35.21 -16.22
N LYS A 119 1.78 34.50 -16.03
CA LYS A 119 2.30 34.24 -14.69
C LYS A 119 2.67 35.56 -14.01
N LEU A 120 2.64 35.61 -12.68
CA LEU A 120 2.96 36.82 -11.90
C LEU A 120 4.30 37.44 -12.34
N LYS A 121 5.34 36.61 -12.55
CA LYS A 121 6.66 37.02 -13.00
C LYS A 121 6.64 37.68 -14.40
N GLN A 122 5.66 37.38 -15.23
CA GLN A 122 5.50 37.92 -16.57
C GLN A 122 4.64 39.21 -16.63
N ASN A 123 3.99 39.58 -15.50
CA ASN A 123 3.12 40.73 -15.35
C ASN A 123 3.67 41.74 -14.32
N GLN A 124 4.99 41.94 -14.31
CA GLN A 124 5.72 42.58 -13.23
C GLN A 124 5.27 44.02 -12.99
N THR A 125 4.92 44.78 -14.03
CA THR A 125 4.43 46.15 -13.89
C THR A 125 3.14 46.24 -13.10
N ALA A 126 2.14 45.41 -13.42
CA ALA A 126 0.88 45.35 -12.67
C ALA A 126 1.09 44.81 -11.24
N VAL A 127 1.94 43.79 -11.11
CA VAL A 127 2.29 43.20 -9.81
C VAL A 127 2.93 44.25 -8.90
N ASN A 128 3.95 44.97 -9.36
CA ASN A 128 4.63 45.99 -8.56
C ASN A 128 3.70 47.13 -8.15
N ALA A 129 2.84 47.60 -9.06
CA ALA A 129 1.86 48.64 -8.77
C ALA A 129 0.87 48.17 -7.67
N TYR A 130 0.33 46.96 -7.81
CA TYR A 130 -0.63 46.44 -6.84
C TYR A 130 0.04 46.06 -5.50
N VAL A 131 1.28 45.60 -5.49
CA VAL A 131 2.08 45.40 -4.24
C VAL A 131 2.22 46.73 -3.51
N GLY A 132 2.50 47.86 -4.19
CA GLY A 132 2.55 49.17 -3.56
C GLY A 132 1.24 49.53 -2.87
N TYR A 133 0.10 49.22 -3.49
CA TYR A 133 -1.22 49.40 -2.86
C TYR A 133 -1.37 48.52 -1.60
N ILE A 134 -1.07 47.20 -1.73
CA ILE A 134 -1.17 46.27 -0.60
C ILE A 134 -0.31 46.71 0.57
N VAL A 135 0.93 47.08 0.35
CA VAL A 135 1.85 47.55 1.42
C VAL A 135 1.28 48.77 2.17
N GLY A 136 0.75 49.74 1.42
CA GLY A 136 0.08 50.91 2.04
C GLY A 136 -1.18 50.52 2.80
N TYR A 137 -1.94 49.55 2.33
CA TYR A 137 -3.11 49.03 3.02
C TYR A 137 -2.73 48.27 4.32
N GLU A 138 -1.78 47.33 4.24
CA GLU A 138 -1.26 46.58 5.39
C GLU A 138 -0.76 47.54 6.47
N SER A 139 0.01 48.57 6.12
CA SER A 139 0.54 49.53 7.10
C SER A 139 -0.59 50.18 7.92
N LYS A 140 -1.66 50.64 7.28
CA LYS A 140 -2.83 51.26 7.96
C LYS A 140 -3.53 50.28 8.89
N VAL A 141 -3.71 49.03 8.46
CA VAL A 141 -4.34 47.99 9.29
C VAL A 141 -3.45 47.61 10.45
N LEU A 142 -2.15 47.49 10.24
CA LEU A 142 -1.18 47.13 11.30
C LEU A 142 -1.07 48.24 12.35
N ASP A 143 -1.12 49.52 11.97
CA ASP A 143 -1.16 50.64 12.92
C ASP A 143 -2.44 50.62 13.79
N ALA A 144 -3.57 50.23 13.19
CA ALA A 144 -4.83 50.05 13.91
C ALA A 144 -4.78 48.83 14.85
N VAL A 145 -4.14 47.71 14.40
CA VAL A 145 -3.92 46.53 15.24
C VAL A 145 -3.05 46.86 16.45
N LYS A 146 -1.94 47.55 16.25
CA LYS A 146 -1.05 47.97 17.36
C LYS A 146 -1.75 48.87 18.37
N GLY A 147 -2.65 49.74 17.88
CA GLY A 147 -3.47 50.58 18.77
C GLY A 147 -4.51 49.81 19.58
N ARG A 148 -5.04 48.70 19.04
CA ARG A 148 -6.11 47.90 19.66
C ARG A 148 -5.59 46.68 20.43
N VAL A 149 -4.52 46.07 19.94
CA VAL A 149 -3.86 44.90 20.53
C VAL A 149 -2.35 45.15 20.57
N PRO A 150 -1.87 45.98 21.53
CA PRO A 150 -0.44 46.35 21.63
C PRO A 150 0.50 45.17 21.82
N GLU A 151 -0.01 44.05 22.39
CA GLU A 151 0.71 42.82 22.64
C GLU A 151 0.95 41.99 21.36
N ALA A 152 0.27 42.32 20.26
CA ALA A 152 0.41 41.55 19.01
C ALA A 152 1.83 41.67 18.45
N LYS A 153 2.48 40.54 18.25
CA LYS A 153 3.76 40.43 17.53
C LYS A 153 3.45 40.15 16.07
N ILE A 154 3.87 41.06 15.21
CA ILE A 154 3.61 40.97 13.77
C ILE A 154 4.66 40.06 13.14
N GLY A 155 4.20 39.04 12.41
CA GLY A 155 5.01 38.10 11.67
C GLY A 155 5.08 38.42 10.15
N ARG A 156 5.08 37.36 9.32
CA ARG A 156 5.24 37.46 7.86
C ARG A 156 3.93 37.90 7.20
N SER A 157 4.04 38.76 6.15
CA SER A 157 2.95 39.07 5.20
C SER A 157 2.91 38.08 4.03
N PHE A 158 1.71 37.67 3.64
CA PHE A 158 1.41 36.72 2.55
C PHE A 158 0.66 37.44 1.42
N ARG A 159 1.39 38.13 0.54
CA ARG A 159 0.82 38.97 -0.52
C ARG A 159 0.54 38.23 -1.81
N SER A 160 1.32 37.20 -2.12
CA SER A 160 1.16 36.43 -3.36
C SER A 160 -0.02 35.47 -3.31
N VAL A 161 -0.26 34.88 -2.15
CA VAL A 161 -1.40 34.00 -1.83
C VAL A 161 -1.99 34.40 -0.48
N TYR A 162 -3.16 33.90 -0.11
CA TYR A 162 -3.86 34.19 1.14
C TYR A 162 -4.33 35.66 1.28
N GLY A 163 -3.46 36.65 1.19
CA GLY A 163 -3.78 38.05 1.38
C GLY A 163 -3.97 38.42 2.87
N GLY A 164 -2.92 38.27 3.66
CA GLY A 164 -2.95 38.46 5.10
C GLY A 164 -1.60 38.44 5.78
N ILE A 165 -1.59 38.31 7.09
CA ILE A 165 -0.36 38.43 7.92
C ILE A 165 -0.42 37.44 9.08
N ALA A 166 0.69 36.75 9.36
CA ALA A 166 0.85 35.95 10.57
C ALA A 166 1.08 36.86 11.80
N MET A 167 0.49 36.51 12.94
CA MET A 167 0.67 37.23 14.19
C MET A 167 0.69 36.28 15.38
N THR A 168 1.33 36.68 16.47
CA THR A 168 1.22 36.05 17.78
C THR A 168 0.61 37.05 18.77
N LEU A 169 -0.45 36.63 19.47
CA LEU A 169 -1.13 37.52 20.45
C LEU A 169 -1.80 36.66 21.54
N PRO A 170 -2.20 37.30 22.71
CA PRO A 170 -2.98 36.59 23.71
C PRO A 170 -4.34 36.16 23.18
N ALA A 171 -4.77 34.92 23.48
CA ALA A 171 -6.01 34.35 22.95
C ALA A 171 -7.27 35.16 23.26
N ASN A 172 -7.35 35.80 24.43
CA ASN A 172 -8.45 36.71 24.83
C ASN A 172 -8.51 38.02 24.01
N LYS A 173 -7.53 38.28 23.13
CA LYS A 173 -7.44 39.45 22.25
C LYS A 173 -7.97 39.21 20.83
N ILE A 174 -8.44 38.03 20.51
CA ILE A 174 -9.00 37.72 19.18
C ILE A 174 -10.21 38.60 18.86
N GLY A 175 -11.11 38.80 19.80
CA GLY A 175 -12.28 39.69 19.61
C GLY A 175 -11.88 41.16 19.34
N ASP A 176 -10.86 41.66 20.04
CA ASP A 176 -10.27 42.97 19.81
C ASP A 176 -9.68 43.07 18.39
N LEU A 177 -8.90 42.05 17.97
CA LEU A 177 -8.31 41.96 16.62
C LEU A 177 -9.38 41.95 15.53
N LEU A 178 -10.44 41.17 15.69
CA LEU A 178 -11.57 41.07 14.72
C LEU A 178 -12.35 42.40 14.61
N SER A 179 -12.28 43.24 15.64
CA SER A 179 -12.91 44.57 15.61
C SER A 179 -12.13 45.59 14.77
N VAL A 180 -10.88 45.30 14.38
CA VAL A 180 -10.05 46.20 13.58
C VAL A 180 -10.56 46.27 12.15
N ASN A 181 -10.74 47.50 11.66
CA ASN A 181 -11.19 47.71 10.28
C ASN A 181 -10.12 47.21 9.29
N GLY A 182 -10.52 46.32 8.37
CA GLY A 182 -9.60 45.70 7.42
C GLY A 182 -9.16 44.29 7.80
N VAL A 183 -9.45 43.82 9.03
CA VAL A 183 -9.35 42.38 9.41
C VAL A 183 -10.67 41.71 9.03
N VAL A 184 -10.60 40.64 8.26
CA VAL A 184 -11.75 39.88 7.75
C VAL A 184 -11.99 38.63 8.59
N ALA A 185 -10.94 37.88 8.85
CA ALA A 185 -10.98 36.63 9.61
C ALA A 185 -9.67 36.38 10.32
N VAL A 186 -9.74 35.59 11.38
CA VAL A 186 -8.57 35.11 12.14
C VAL A 186 -8.65 33.58 12.19
N GLN A 187 -7.59 32.92 11.75
CA GLN A 187 -7.47 31.46 11.72
C GLN A 187 -6.27 31.05 12.58
N GLU A 188 -6.32 29.89 13.20
CA GLU A 188 -5.18 29.39 13.95
C GLU A 188 -4.02 29.11 12.97
N ASP A 189 -2.82 29.59 13.30
CA ASP A 189 -1.57 29.16 12.66
C ASP A 189 -1.10 27.93 13.44
N ALA A 190 -1.78 26.82 13.20
CA ALA A 190 -1.54 25.57 13.89
C ALA A 190 -0.16 25.02 13.51
N LEU A 191 0.52 24.44 14.50
CA LEU A 191 1.73 23.68 14.24
C LEU A 191 1.33 22.34 13.62
N GLU A 192 1.31 22.29 12.31
CA GLU A 192 1.12 21.06 11.58
C GLU A 192 2.31 20.15 11.81
N GLN A 193 2.08 19.00 12.47
CA GLN A 193 3.08 17.97 12.63
C GLN A 193 3.24 17.24 11.29
N PRO A 194 4.47 16.89 10.88
CA PRO A 194 4.65 15.99 9.73
C PRO A 194 3.82 14.73 9.97
N LEU A 195 3.00 14.36 8.98
CA LEU A 195 2.15 13.17 9.01
C LEU A 195 2.98 11.95 9.41
N THR A 196 2.56 11.22 10.44
CA THR A 196 3.33 10.09 10.97
C THR A 196 3.19 8.84 10.13
N ASP A 197 2.12 8.69 9.32
CA ASP A 197 2.12 7.76 8.20
C ASP A 197 2.39 8.52 6.91
N VAL A 198 3.58 8.32 6.38
CA VAL A 198 4.11 9.05 5.23
C VAL A 198 3.77 8.40 3.91
N THR A 199 3.13 7.21 3.88
CA THR A 199 3.00 6.45 2.64
C THR A 199 2.12 7.10 1.59
N PRO A 200 0.98 7.77 1.91
CA PRO A 200 0.25 8.56 0.93
C PRO A 200 1.08 9.68 0.30
N ALA A 201 1.80 10.45 1.11
CA ALA A 201 2.68 11.52 0.64
C ALA A 201 3.91 10.98 -0.10
N PHE A 202 4.51 9.89 0.37
CA PHE A 202 5.66 9.26 -0.27
C PHE A 202 5.32 8.72 -1.66
N LEU A 203 4.14 8.14 -1.81
CA LEU A 203 3.64 7.67 -3.10
C LEU A 203 3.00 8.79 -3.94
N GLY A 204 2.77 9.98 -3.36
CA GLY A 204 2.13 11.10 -4.02
C GLY A 204 0.62 10.93 -4.21
N ALA A 205 -0.05 10.12 -3.39
CA ALA A 205 -1.50 9.97 -3.40
C ALA A 205 -2.20 11.27 -2.93
N ASP A 206 -1.63 11.94 -1.93
CA ASP A 206 -2.06 13.26 -1.43
C ASP A 206 -2.08 14.34 -2.52
N GLN A 207 -1.21 14.23 -3.54
CA GLN A 207 -1.20 15.12 -4.69
C GLN A 207 -2.33 14.83 -5.69
N VAL A 208 -2.90 13.63 -5.65
CA VAL A 208 -4.06 13.23 -6.48
C VAL A 208 -5.38 13.62 -5.83
N TRP A 209 -5.49 13.53 -4.51
CA TRP A 209 -6.72 13.79 -3.76
C TRP A 209 -7.43 15.11 -4.09
N PRO A 210 -6.74 16.25 -4.27
CA PRO A 210 -7.42 17.51 -4.63
C PRO A 210 -8.22 17.44 -5.92
N SER A 211 -7.80 16.64 -6.90
CA SER A 211 -8.52 16.46 -8.17
C SER A 211 -9.78 15.59 -8.03
N LEU A 212 -9.89 14.86 -6.92
CA LEU A 212 -11.01 13.98 -6.57
C LEU A 212 -11.89 14.53 -5.42
N GLY A 213 -11.79 15.83 -5.13
CA GLY A 213 -12.62 16.49 -4.09
C GLY A 213 -12.03 16.46 -2.67
N GLY A 214 -10.75 16.15 -2.51
CA GLY A 214 -10.05 16.11 -1.23
C GLY A 214 -9.91 14.71 -0.64
N SER A 215 -9.21 14.59 0.50
CA SER A 215 -8.86 13.29 1.10
C SER A 215 -10.09 12.43 1.43
N THR A 216 -11.17 13.02 1.96
CA THR A 216 -12.38 12.27 2.33
C THR A 216 -13.20 11.78 1.13
N LYS A 217 -12.93 12.31 -0.08
CA LYS A 217 -13.66 11.98 -1.32
C LYS A 217 -12.80 11.25 -2.35
N ALA A 218 -11.50 11.17 -2.12
CA ALA A 218 -10.57 10.55 -3.07
C ALA A 218 -10.84 9.05 -3.24
N GLY A 219 -11.37 8.66 -4.39
CA GLY A 219 -11.82 7.31 -4.70
C GLY A 219 -13.33 7.08 -4.52
N GLU A 220 -14.12 8.09 -4.18
CA GLU A 220 -15.60 7.96 -4.05
C GLU A 220 -16.20 7.38 -5.34
N GLY A 221 -17.12 6.44 -5.21
CA GLY A 221 -17.76 5.72 -6.32
C GLY A 221 -16.97 4.50 -6.80
N VAL A 222 -15.74 4.26 -6.32
CA VAL A 222 -14.96 3.06 -6.62
C VAL A 222 -15.07 2.08 -5.44
N ILE A 223 -15.29 0.80 -5.75
CA ILE A 223 -15.39 -0.26 -4.75
C ILE A 223 -14.08 -1.07 -4.72
N VAL A 224 -13.43 -1.10 -3.56
CA VAL A 224 -12.27 -1.95 -3.29
C VAL A 224 -12.72 -3.20 -2.52
N GLY A 225 -12.64 -4.35 -3.15
CA GLY A 225 -12.85 -5.66 -2.51
C GLY A 225 -11.55 -6.15 -1.85
N VAL A 226 -11.61 -6.52 -0.60
CA VAL A 226 -10.46 -7.05 0.13
C VAL A 226 -10.74 -8.50 0.52
N LEU A 227 -9.95 -9.44 -0.01
CA LEU A 227 -10.04 -10.86 0.31
C LEU A 227 -8.95 -11.17 1.34
N ASP A 228 -9.35 -11.45 2.61
CA ASP A 228 -8.40 -11.51 3.72
C ASP A 228 -8.99 -12.19 4.97
N THR A 229 -8.45 -11.92 6.17
CA THR A 229 -8.85 -12.49 7.47
C THR A 229 -10.13 -11.90 8.07
N GLY A 230 -10.74 -10.91 7.42
CA GLY A 230 -11.89 -10.16 7.91
C GLY A 230 -11.61 -8.69 8.11
N ILE A 231 -12.55 -7.95 8.70
CA ILE A 231 -12.43 -6.52 8.99
C ILE A 231 -13.00 -6.21 10.37
N TRP A 232 -12.35 -5.30 11.13
CA TRP A 232 -12.89 -4.75 12.35
C TRP A 232 -13.78 -3.55 12.03
N PRO A 233 -15.11 -3.70 12.01
CA PRO A 233 -16.00 -2.70 11.40
C PRO A 233 -16.09 -1.39 12.19
N GLU A 234 -15.85 -1.42 13.51
CA GLU A 234 -15.84 -0.24 14.38
C GLU A 234 -14.53 0.54 14.35
N HIS A 235 -13.56 0.11 13.50
CA HIS A 235 -12.30 0.80 13.39
C HIS A 235 -12.49 2.23 12.83
N PRO A 236 -11.82 3.26 13.39
CA PRO A 236 -11.96 4.65 12.95
C PRO A 236 -11.72 4.89 11.45
N SER A 237 -10.88 4.07 10.81
CA SER A 237 -10.64 4.14 9.36
C SER A 237 -11.85 3.76 8.50
N PHE A 238 -12.90 3.18 9.09
CA PHE A 238 -14.11 2.77 8.34
C PHE A 238 -15.34 3.61 8.72
N VAL A 239 -15.13 4.74 9.35
CA VAL A 239 -16.18 5.73 9.59
C VAL A 239 -16.59 6.35 8.25
N ASP A 240 -17.90 6.51 8.06
CA ASP A 240 -18.45 7.21 6.90
C ASP A 240 -18.32 8.74 7.10
N HIS A 241 -17.51 9.36 6.27
CA HIS A 241 -17.31 10.80 6.22
C HIS A 241 -18.26 11.50 5.26
N GLY A 242 -19.47 10.98 5.07
CA GLY A 242 -20.50 11.54 4.18
C GLY A 242 -20.28 11.17 2.71
N LEU A 243 -19.85 9.93 2.46
CA LEU A 243 -19.76 9.35 1.11
C LEU A 243 -21.17 9.14 0.54
N ALA A 244 -21.32 9.30 -0.77
CA ALA A 244 -22.53 8.89 -1.46
C ALA A 244 -22.72 7.37 -1.34
N PRO A 245 -23.96 6.85 -1.48
CA PRO A 245 -24.14 5.41 -1.57
C PRO A 245 -23.34 4.82 -2.74
N PRO A 246 -22.72 3.65 -2.56
CA PRO A 246 -21.93 3.01 -3.62
C PRO A 246 -22.81 2.56 -4.79
N PRO A 247 -22.26 2.44 -6.00
CA PRO A 247 -22.98 1.82 -7.10
C PRO A 247 -23.26 0.35 -6.78
N GLY A 248 -24.41 -0.19 -7.24
CA GLY A 248 -24.71 -1.63 -7.19
C GLY A 248 -25.30 -2.17 -5.88
N GLY A 249 -25.29 -1.41 -4.78
CA GLY A 249 -25.81 -1.88 -3.49
C GLY A 249 -27.34 -2.05 -3.44
N PRO A 250 -27.90 -2.63 -2.36
CA PRO A 250 -27.24 -2.94 -1.10
C PRO A 250 -26.47 -4.27 -1.12
N PHE A 251 -25.36 -4.34 -0.38
CA PHE A 251 -24.55 -5.55 -0.21
C PHE A 251 -24.84 -6.23 1.13
N ALA A 252 -24.49 -7.52 1.25
CA ALA A 252 -24.62 -8.21 2.53
C ALA A 252 -23.62 -7.66 3.57
N CYS A 253 -24.02 -7.67 4.82
CA CYS A 253 -23.25 -7.18 5.96
C CYS A 253 -23.27 -8.24 7.05
N GLN A 254 -22.37 -9.23 6.95
CA GLN A 254 -22.38 -10.44 7.77
C GLN A 254 -21.62 -10.23 9.10
N PHE A 255 -22.18 -9.37 9.95
CA PHE A 255 -21.80 -9.20 11.35
C PHE A 255 -22.97 -9.58 12.24
N GLY A 256 -22.71 -9.84 13.53
CA GLY A 256 -23.73 -10.32 14.46
C GLY A 256 -24.07 -11.79 14.26
N VAL A 257 -23.25 -12.54 13.55
CA VAL A 257 -23.35 -13.98 13.34
C VAL A 257 -22.08 -14.67 13.88
N GLY A 258 -22.08 -16.00 14.00
CA GLY A 258 -20.87 -16.66 14.51
C GLY A 258 -20.49 -16.29 15.96
N GLY A 259 -21.38 -15.65 16.71
CA GLY A 259 -21.16 -15.26 18.11
C GLY A 259 -20.53 -13.87 18.31
N ASP A 260 -20.35 -13.08 17.23
CA ASP A 260 -19.81 -11.72 17.33
C ASP A 260 -20.90 -10.65 17.61
N ALA A 261 -20.45 -9.41 17.83
CA ALA A 261 -21.34 -8.27 17.97
C ALA A 261 -21.95 -7.84 16.60
N PRO A 262 -23.23 -7.44 16.57
CA PRO A 262 -23.85 -6.92 15.34
C PRO A 262 -23.24 -5.57 14.95
N PHE A 263 -23.16 -5.36 13.64
CA PHE A 263 -22.77 -4.07 13.05
C PHE A 263 -23.59 -3.83 11.77
N SER A 264 -23.93 -2.59 11.50
CA SER A 264 -24.60 -2.19 10.27
C SER A 264 -23.59 -1.50 9.34
N CYS A 265 -23.41 -2.03 8.14
CA CYS A 265 -22.54 -1.42 7.15
C CYS A 265 -22.99 0.01 6.82
N ASN A 266 -22.06 0.85 6.41
CA ASN A 266 -22.25 2.27 6.08
C ASN A 266 -21.73 2.54 4.66
N ASN A 267 -21.71 3.80 4.21
CA ASN A 267 -21.22 4.09 2.86
C ASN A 267 -19.67 3.99 2.73
N LYS A 268 -18.93 3.73 3.80
CA LYS A 268 -17.49 3.45 3.75
C LYS A 268 -17.21 1.96 3.70
N LEU A 269 -17.67 1.21 4.69
CA LEU A 269 -17.70 -0.24 4.70
C LEU A 269 -19.08 -0.67 4.21
N VAL A 270 -19.21 -0.87 2.90
CA VAL A 270 -20.51 -1.04 2.24
C VAL A 270 -21.00 -2.47 2.25
N GLY A 271 -20.11 -3.45 2.43
CA GLY A 271 -20.43 -4.87 2.47
C GLY A 271 -19.40 -5.69 3.22
N ALA A 272 -19.81 -6.85 3.72
CA ALA A 272 -18.94 -7.80 4.39
C ALA A 272 -19.49 -9.21 4.29
N TYR A 273 -18.65 -10.15 3.88
CA TYR A 273 -18.97 -11.55 3.64
C TYR A 273 -17.96 -12.48 4.32
N ALA A 274 -18.35 -13.72 4.62
CA ALA A 274 -17.46 -14.77 5.08
C ALA A 274 -17.59 -16.00 4.18
N PHE A 275 -16.49 -16.37 3.52
CA PHE A 275 -16.33 -17.54 2.67
C PHE A 275 -15.33 -18.49 3.33
N LEU A 276 -15.83 -19.33 4.27
CA LEU A 276 -15.01 -20.20 5.11
C LEU A 276 -15.56 -21.63 5.18
N ASN A 277 -16.39 -22.00 4.20
CA ASN A 277 -17.05 -23.31 4.21
C ASN A 277 -16.05 -24.47 4.11
N THR A 278 -15.04 -24.36 3.27
CA THR A 278 -14.01 -25.37 3.14
C THR A 278 -13.16 -25.45 4.38
N TYR A 279 -12.74 -24.29 4.88
CA TYR A 279 -11.94 -24.21 6.11
C TYR A 279 -12.68 -24.85 7.31
N THR A 280 -13.92 -24.43 7.57
CA THR A 280 -14.70 -24.94 8.71
C THR A 280 -15.05 -26.42 8.58
N THR A 281 -15.16 -26.93 7.36
CA THR A 281 -15.42 -28.36 7.12
C THR A 281 -14.20 -29.24 7.38
N PHE A 282 -13.00 -28.82 6.96
CA PHE A 282 -11.80 -29.65 7.00
C PHE A 282 -10.92 -29.41 8.22
N ILE A 283 -10.88 -28.20 8.73
CA ILE A 283 -10.02 -27.80 9.85
C ILE A 283 -10.89 -27.54 11.11
N GLY A 284 -12.01 -26.86 10.95
CA GLY A 284 -12.80 -26.31 12.05
C GLY A 284 -12.29 -24.95 12.52
N ALA A 285 -13.18 -24.11 13.01
CA ALA A 285 -12.82 -22.81 13.56
C ALA A 285 -12.37 -22.93 15.03
N LEU A 286 -11.39 -22.11 15.42
CA LEU A 286 -10.92 -22.00 16.80
C LEU A 286 -11.88 -21.11 17.63
N PRO A 287 -11.92 -21.29 18.97
CA PRO A 287 -12.65 -20.37 19.84
C PRO A 287 -12.14 -18.93 19.67
N GLY A 288 -13.05 -17.99 19.40
CA GLY A 288 -12.74 -16.58 19.19
C GLY A 288 -12.58 -16.18 17.73
N GLU A 289 -12.63 -17.11 16.79
CA GLU A 289 -12.61 -16.81 15.34
C GLU A 289 -13.96 -16.32 14.80
N ASN A 290 -14.92 -16.03 15.69
CA ASN A 290 -16.25 -15.54 15.33
C ASN A 290 -17.01 -16.47 14.37
N CYS A 291 -16.96 -17.78 14.66
CA CYS A 291 -17.70 -18.82 13.96
C CYS A 291 -18.50 -19.68 14.93
N ILE A 292 -19.70 -20.13 14.52
CA ILE A 292 -20.49 -21.18 15.18
C ILE A 292 -20.80 -22.23 14.12
N GLY A 293 -20.14 -23.39 14.22
CA GLY A 293 -20.18 -24.41 13.17
C GLY A 293 -19.59 -23.86 11.86
N SER A 294 -20.36 -23.91 10.78
CA SER A 294 -19.97 -23.35 9.48
C SER A 294 -20.42 -21.90 9.28
N THR A 295 -21.11 -21.31 10.24
CA THR A 295 -21.55 -19.90 10.14
C THR A 295 -20.52 -19.00 10.78
N CYS A 296 -19.85 -18.19 9.96
CA CYS A 296 -18.82 -17.26 10.39
C CYS A 296 -19.22 -15.82 10.10
N SER A 297 -18.74 -14.91 10.96
CA SER A 297 -18.80 -13.47 10.75
C SER A 297 -17.66 -13.02 9.85
N ALA A 298 -17.86 -11.90 9.16
CA ALA A 298 -16.78 -11.19 8.45
C ALA A 298 -15.86 -10.40 9.41
N ARG A 299 -16.12 -10.41 10.71
CA ARG A 299 -15.32 -9.72 11.73
C ARG A 299 -13.94 -10.33 11.83
N ASP A 300 -12.94 -9.45 11.80
CA ASP A 300 -11.53 -9.85 11.84
C ASP A 300 -11.13 -10.35 13.23
N ALA A 301 -10.62 -11.56 13.28
CA ALA A 301 -10.06 -12.17 14.49
C ALA A 301 -8.53 -12.24 14.48
N GLY A 302 -7.89 -11.92 13.32
CA GLY A 302 -6.43 -11.95 13.13
C GLY A 302 -5.80 -10.57 12.98
N GLY A 303 -6.55 -9.59 12.44
CA GLY A 303 -6.12 -8.20 12.25
C GLY A 303 -5.49 -7.88 10.90
N HIS A 304 -5.07 -8.90 10.14
CA HIS A 304 -4.39 -8.71 8.86
C HIS A 304 -5.32 -8.04 7.82
N GLY A 305 -6.58 -8.48 7.71
CA GLY A 305 -7.55 -7.90 6.79
C GLY A 305 -7.97 -6.48 7.15
N THR A 306 -8.06 -6.15 8.44
CA THR A 306 -8.27 -4.77 8.91
C THR A 306 -7.12 -3.87 8.50
N HIS A 307 -5.87 -4.37 8.59
CA HIS A 307 -4.67 -3.65 8.21
C HIS A 307 -4.62 -3.39 6.71
N THR A 308 -4.85 -4.40 5.89
CA THR A 308 -4.81 -4.28 4.43
C THR A 308 -5.95 -3.41 3.90
N SER A 309 -7.17 -3.53 4.45
CA SER A 309 -8.31 -2.68 4.09
C SER A 309 -8.06 -1.20 4.41
N SER A 310 -7.51 -0.91 5.61
CA SER A 310 -7.22 0.47 6.01
C SER A 310 -6.05 1.07 5.24
N THR A 311 -5.06 0.27 4.84
CA THR A 311 -3.95 0.71 3.97
C THR A 311 -4.45 1.09 2.57
N ALA A 312 -5.32 0.27 1.97
CA ALA A 312 -5.86 0.54 0.63
C ALA A 312 -6.80 1.74 0.63
N ALA A 313 -7.79 1.73 1.53
CA ALA A 313 -8.95 2.61 1.44
C ALA A 313 -9.42 3.15 2.80
N GLY A 314 -8.62 3.09 3.87
CA GLY A 314 -8.99 3.68 5.16
C GLY A 314 -9.22 5.17 5.07
N GLY A 315 -10.33 5.68 5.65
CA GLY A 315 -10.58 7.10 5.82
C GLY A 315 -9.54 7.76 6.74
N PRO A 316 -9.45 9.10 6.75
CA PRO A 316 -8.48 9.83 7.58
C PRO A 316 -8.79 9.65 9.06
N VAL A 317 -7.73 9.50 9.87
CA VAL A 317 -7.77 9.42 11.33
C VAL A 317 -6.68 10.33 11.90
N ASP A 318 -7.05 11.30 12.73
CA ASP A 318 -6.14 12.37 13.18
C ASP A 318 -5.13 11.89 14.24
N HIS A 319 -5.51 10.93 15.08
CA HIS A 319 -4.71 10.43 16.21
C HIS A 319 -4.65 8.92 16.26
N ALA A 320 -3.73 8.33 15.51
CA ALA A 320 -3.47 6.89 15.57
C ALA A 320 -2.56 6.57 16.75
N THR A 321 -3.08 5.95 17.80
CA THR A 321 -2.31 5.58 18.99
C THR A 321 -1.84 4.14 18.92
N LEU A 322 -0.53 3.92 18.97
CA LEU A 322 0.10 2.61 18.99
C LEU A 322 0.92 2.43 20.26
N LEU A 323 0.57 1.41 21.07
CA LEU A 323 1.25 1.08 22.33
C LEU A 323 1.39 2.30 23.26
N GLY A 324 0.32 3.11 23.34
CA GLY A 324 0.27 4.32 24.18
C GLY A 324 1.01 5.54 23.62
N VAL A 325 1.55 5.48 22.41
CA VAL A 325 2.21 6.58 21.73
C VAL A 325 1.32 7.08 20.59
N ASP A 326 0.95 8.35 20.60
CA ASP A 326 0.27 8.99 19.47
C ASP A 326 1.23 9.08 18.29
N ARG A 327 0.81 8.49 17.16
CA ARG A 327 1.56 8.47 15.90
C ARG A 327 1.05 9.50 14.90
N GLY A 328 0.04 10.29 15.29
CA GLY A 328 -0.56 11.37 14.49
C GLY A 328 -1.55 10.88 13.45
N HIS A 329 -1.66 11.65 12.39
CA HIS A 329 -2.63 11.42 11.32
C HIS A 329 -2.23 10.26 10.43
N ILE A 330 -3.19 9.35 10.14
CA ILE A 330 -3.02 8.29 9.15
C ILE A 330 -4.20 8.25 8.17
N SER A 331 -3.97 7.70 6.99
CA SER A 331 -4.98 7.51 5.95
C SER A 331 -4.57 6.38 5.00
N GLY A 332 -5.54 5.73 4.40
CA GLY A 332 -5.29 4.87 3.24
C GLY A 332 -4.96 5.66 1.97
N MET A 333 -4.60 4.94 0.88
CA MET A 333 -4.26 5.57 -0.40
C MET A 333 -5.48 6.22 -1.06
N ALA A 334 -6.65 5.55 -1.04
CA ALA A 334 -7.92 6.01 -1.60
C ALA A 334 -8.97 6.16 -0.49
N PRO A 335 -8.86 7.18 0.36
CA PRO A 335 -9.64 7.24 1.59
C PRO A 335 -11.14 7.50 1.37
N GLY A 336 -11.56 7.94 0.20
CA GLY A 336 -12.95 8.06 -0.21
C GLY A 336 -13.52 6.81 -0.90
N ALA A 337 -12.71 5.80 -1.24
CA ALA A 337 -13.21 4.58 -1.86
C ALA A 337 -14.06 3.75 -0.88
N HIS A 338 -15.04 3.04 -1.42
CA HIS A 338 -15.86 2.09 -0.68
C HIS A 338 -15.11 0.77 -0.45
N VAL A 339 -15.38 0.08 0.64
CA VAL A 339 -14.75 -1.19 0.98
C VAL A 339 -15.81 -2.28 1.09
N ILE A 340 -15.55 -3.42 0.44
CA ILE A 340 -16.23 -4.69 0.72
C ILE A 340 -15.19 -5.68 1.23
N MET A 341 -15.46 -6.28 2.38
CA MET A 341 -14.64 -7.35 2.93
C MET A 341 -15.17 -8.72 2.52
N TYR A 342 -14.29 -9.55 2.03
CA TYR A 342 -14.54 -10.98 1.78
C TYR A 342 -13.58 -11.78 2.67
N ARG A 343 -14.07 -12.26 3.79
CA ARG A 343 -13.26 -13.06 4.71
C ARG A 343 -13.10 -14.46 4.18
N VAL A 344 -11.85 -14.84 3.84
CA VAL A 344 -11.50 -16.14 3.25
C VAL A 344 -10.46 -16.89 4.08
N CYS A 345 -9.93 -16.28 5.14
CA CYS A 345 -8.85 -16.83 5.94
C CYS A 345 -9.22 -16.89 7.42
N LEU A 346 -8.74 -17.93 8.06
CA LEU A 346 -8.61 -18.04 9.51
C LEU A 346 -7.15 -18.34 9.85
N ASP A 347 -6.83 -18.62 11.10
CA ASP A 347 -5.46 -18.71 11.61
C ASP A 347 -4.54 -19.68 10.89
N GLN A 348 -5.06 -20.78 10.39
CA GLN A 348 -4.25 -21.79 9.75
C GLN A 348 -4.10 -21.56 8.23
N GLY A 349 -4.65 -20.45 7.72
CA GLY A 349 -4.56 -20.06 6.31
C GLY A 349 -5.90 -19.94 5.60
N CYS A 350 -5.84 -20.06 4.28
CA CYS A 350 -6.96 -19.79 3.38
C CYS A 350 -7.07 -20.91 2.36
N PHE A 351 -8.23 -21.53 2.22
CA PHE A 351 -8.45 -22.48 1.14
C PHE A 351 -8.68 -21.77 -0.20
N GLN A 352 -8.11 -22.31 -1.26
CA GLN A 352 -8.29 -21.78 -2.62
C GLN A 352 -9.77 -21.73 -3.04
N SER A 353 -10.56 -22.73 -2.69
CA SER A 353 -12.00 -22.77 -3.00
C SER A 353 -12.80 -21.68 -2.28
N ASP A 354 -12.44 -21.32 -1.05
CA ASP A 354 -13.05 -20.22 -0.33
C ASP A 354 -12.65 -18.88 -0.96
N SER A 355 -11.39 -18.75 -1.39
CA SER A 355 -10.89 -17.58 -2.14
C SER A 355 -11.58 -17.42 -3.51
N VAL A 356 -11.73 -18.49 -4.28
CA VAL A 356 -12.43 -18.47 -5.58
C VAL A 356 -13.90 -18.07 -5.39
N ALA A 357 -14.59 -18.59 -4.36
CA ALA A 357 -15.97 -18.21 -4.07
C ALA A 357 -16.08 -16.70 -3.72
N ALA A 358 -15.08 -16.15 -3.05
CA ALA A 358 -15.03 -14.72 -2.74
C ALA A 358 -14.78 -13.86 -3.99
N VAL A 359 -13.90 -14.30 -4.91
CA VAL A 359 -13.72 -13.61 -6.21
C VAL A 359 -15.00 -13.62 -7.02
N ASP A 360 -15.70 -14.78 -7.09
CA ASP A 360 -17.00 -14.89 -7.77
C ASP A 360 -18.01 -13.86 -7.21
N GLN A 361 -18.12 -13.76 -5.88
CA GLN A 361 -18.98 -12.76 -5.26
C GLN A 361 -18.53 -11.33 -5.53
N ALA A 362 -17.22 -11.05 -5.51
CA ALA A 362 -16.69 -9.71 -5.77
C ALA A 362 -17.02 -9.21 -7.18
N ILE A 363 -16.98 -10.11 -8.18
CA ILE A 363 -17.41 -9.80 -9.54
C ILE A 363 -18.92 -9.52 -9.59
N ASN A 364 -19.73 -10.33 -8.90
CA ASN A 364 -21.18 -10.13 -8.82
C ASN A 364 -21.56 -8.84 -8.09
N ASP A 365 -20.77 -8.40 -7.12
CA ASP A 365 -20.95 -7.12 -6.40
C ASP A 365 -20.47 -5.91 -7.22
N GLY A 366 -19.79 -6.13 -8.34
CA GLY A 366 -19.28 -5.06 -9.20
C GLY A 366 -18.07 -4.35 -8.61
N VAL A 367 -17.19 -5.08 -7.92
CA VAL A 367 -15.93 -4.57 -7.38
C VAL A 367 -15.02 -4.11 -8.51
N ASP A 368 -14.46 -2.90 -8.41
CA ASP A 368 -13.53 -2.35 -9.41
C ASP A 368 -12.09 -2.84 -9.23
N ILE A 369 -11.65 -2.92 -7.97
CA ILE A 369 -10.27 -3.26 -7.58
C ILE A 369 -10.32 -4.32 -6.48
N ILE A 370 -9.62 -5.43 -6.67
CA ILE A 370 -9.39 -6.43 -5.63
C ILE A 370 -8.00 -6.25 -5.03
N ASN A 371 -7.91 -6.30 -3.69
CA ASN A 371 -6.69 -6.56 -2.95
C ASN A 371 -6.66 -8.00 -2.45
N PHE A 372 -5.61 -8.74 -2.79
CA PHE A 372 -5.38 -10.12 -2.37
C PHE A 372 -3.99 -10.24 -1.72
N SER A 373 -3.96 -10.12 -0.41
CA SER A 373 -2.71 -10.15 0.37
C SER A 373 -2.42 -11.54 0.95
N ILE A 374 -2.57 -12.57 0.12
CA ILE A 374 -2.42 -14.00 0.46
C ILE A 374 -1.39 -14.60 -0.51
N SER A 375 -0.63 -15.59 -0.08
CA SER A 375 0.35 -16.29 -0.91
C SER A 375 -0.28 -17.31 -1.86
N GLY A 376 0.48 -17.77 -2.86
CA GLY A 376 0.06 -18.79 -3.81
C GLY A 376 0.17 -18.35 -5.27
N GLY A 377 -0.42 -19.10 -6.20
CA GLY A 377 -0.49 -18.70 -7.60
C GLY A 377 0.84 -18.68 -8.36
N ALA A 378 1.85 -19.45 -7.94
CA ALA A 378 3.14 -19.55 -8.64
C ALA A 378 3.02 -20.13 -10.07
N SER A 379 1.87 -20.70 -10.43
CA SER A 379 1.57 -21.26 -11.73
C SER A 379 0.34 -20.61 -12.35
N ALA A 380 0.57 -19.66 -13.25
CA ALA A 380 -0.47 -18.83 -13.87
C ALA A 380 -1.66 -19.59 -14.49
N TYR A 381 -1.39 -20.76 -15.08
CA TYR A 381 -2.39 -21.48 -15.90
C TYR A 381 -2.94 -22.73 -15.22
N THR A 382 -2.49 -23.09 -14.03
CA THR A 382 -2.93 -24.30 -13.32
C THR A 382 -3.40 -24.05 -11.90
N ASP A 383 -3.25 -22.84 -11.40
CA ASP A 383 -3.77 -22.42 -10.09
C ASP A 383 -5.21 -21.93 -10.23
N PRO A 384 -6.18 -22.46 -9.46
CA PRO A 384 -7.59 -22.09 -9.59
C PRO A 384 -7.86 -20.63 -9.17
N VAL A 385 -7.07 -20.08 -8.25
CA VAL A 385 -7.22 -18.67 -7.82
C VAL A 385 -6.73 -17.73 -8.93
N GLU A 386 -5.60 -18.07 -9.60
CA GLU A 386 -5.13 -17.32 -10.77
C GLU A 386 -6.13 -17.41 -11.94
N GLY A 387 -6.82 -18.54 -12.10
CA GLY A 387 -7.93 -18.69 -13.05
C GLY A 387 -9.10 -17.73 -12.73
N ALA A 388 -9.50 -17.65 -11.46
CA ALA A 388 -10.52 -16.70 -11.02
C ALA A 388 -10.08 -15.23 -11.18
N PHE A 389 -8.80 -14.93 -11.00
CA PHE A 389 -8.24 -13.58 -11.26
C PHE A 389 -8.25 -13.21 -12.74
N PHE A 390 -8.06 -14.20 -13.63
CA PHE A 390 -8.26 -13.98 -15.06
C PHE A 390 -9.71 -13.62 -15.38
N ASP A 391 -10.69 -14.33 -14.79
CA ASP A 391 -12.11 -14.01 -14.99
C ASP A 391 -12.47 -12.64 -14.41
N ALA A 392 -11.88 -12.25 -13.25
CA ALA A 392 -12.01 -10.91 -12.70
C ALA A 392 -11.47 -9.84 -13.67
N TYR A 393 -10.30 -10.06 -14.26
CA TYR A 393 -9.72 -9.17 -15.28
C TYR A 393 -10.66 -9.06 -16.49
N ALA A 394 -11.19 -10.17 -16.99
CA ALA A 394 -12.12 -10.19 -18.12
C ALA A 394 -13.45 -9.49 -17.79
N ALA A 395 -13.86 -9.48 -16.53
CA ALA A 395 -15.04 -8.78 -16.03
C ALA A 395 -14.81 -7.27 -15.80
N GLY A 396 -13.57 -6.79 -15.89
CA GLY A 396 -13.23 -5.37 -15.70
C GLY A 396 -12.65 -5.03 -14.32
N THR A 397 -12.34 -6.02 -13.49
CA THR A 397 -11.78 -5.86 -12.13
C THR A 397 -10.28 -6.11 -12.13
N LEU A 398 -9.47 -5.15 -11.64
CA LEU A 398 -8.04 -5.35 -11.47
C LEU A 398 -7.72 -6.00 -10.13
N VAL A 399 -7.00 -7.12 -10.16
CA VAL A 399 -6.49 -7.76 -8.95
C VAL A 399 -5.06 -7.28 -8.66
N ASN A 400 -4.84 -6.76 -7.45
CA ASN A 400 -3.53 -6.49 -6.88
C ASN A 400 -3.23 -7.59 -5.88
N ALA A 401 -2.14 -8.33 -6.08
CA ALA A 401 -1.76 -9.45 -5.23
C ALA A 401 -0.34 -9.30 -4.68
N SER A 402 -0.11 -9.82 -3.47
CA SER A 402 1.19 -9.76 -2.82
C SER A 402 2.19 -10.72 -3.49
N ALA A 403 3.45 -10.30 -3.70
CA ALA A 403 4.46 -11.13 -4.35
C ALA A 403 4.97 -12.31 -3.49
N GLY A 404 4.59 -12.37 -2.20
CA GLY A 404 5.08 -13.37 -1.25
C GLY A 404 6.28 -12.88 -0.41
N ASN A 405 6.55 -13.60 0.68
CA ASN A 405 7.55 -13.22 1.69
C ASN A 405 8.71 -14.24 1.81
N SER A 406 9.04 -14.92 0.71
CA SER A 406 10.06 -15.98 0.64
C SER A 406 11.38 -15.51 0.02
N GLY A 407 11.59 -14.18 -0.13
CA GLY A 407 12.80 -13.58 -0.65
C GLY A 407 14.03 -13.71 0.28
N PRO A 408 15.19 -13.21 -0.15
CA PRO A 408 15.46 -12.56 -1.44
C PRO A 408 15.90 -13.53 -2.56
N SER A 409 15.73 -14.84 -2.37
CA SER A 409 16.10 -15.85 -3.37
C SER A 409 15.28 -15.67 -4.66
N SER A 410 15.91 -15.94 -5.80
CA SER A 410 15.22 -15.91 -7.09
C SER A 410 14.20 -17.05 -7.22
N GLY A 411 13.15 -16.82 -8.02
CA GLY A 411 12.13 -17.84 -8.30
C GLY A 411 11.16 -18.09 -7.14
N THR A 412 10.98 -17.10 -6.26
CA THR A 412 10.13 -17.22 -5.08
C THR A 412 8.83 -16.40 -5.17
N SER A 413 8.62 -15.62 -6.25
CA SER A 413 7.42 -14.79 -6.38
C SER A 413 6.17 -15.63 -6.49
N ASP A 414 5.14 -15.24 -5.77
CA ASP A 414 3.76 -15.70 -5.91
C ASP A 414 3.06 -14.97 -7.07
N HIS A 415 1.86 -15.40 -7.43
CA HIS A 415 0.95 -14.77 -8.39
C HIS A 415 1.57 -14.49 -9.76
N ALA A 416 1.88 -15.57 -10.48
CA ALA A 416 2.53 -15.54 -11.79
C ALA A 416 1.62 -15.09 -12.96
N GLY A 417 0.31 -14.99 -12.77
CA GLY A 417 -0.66 -14.61 -13.81
C GLY A 417 -0.36 -13.24 -14.42
N PRO A 418 -0.27 -13.11 -15.77
CA PRO A 418 0.02 -11.83 -16.39
C PRO A 418 -1.14 -10.81 -16.28
N TRP A 419 -2.35 -11.26 -15.99
CA TRP A 419 -3.54 -10.46 -15.70
C TRP A 419 -3.54 -9.87 -14.28
N THR A 420 -2.80 -10.46 -13.34
CA THR A 420 -2.67 -10.00 -11.94
C THR A 420 -1.56 -8.95 -11.83
N ASN A 421 -1.79 -7.88 -11.09
CA ASN A 421 -0.75 -6.93 -10.70
C ASN A 421 -0.07 -7.42 -9.41
N THR A 422 1.07 -8.07 -9.54
CA THR A 422 1.84 -8.65 -8.43
C THR A 422 2.79 -7.61 -7.84
N VAL A 423 2.72 -7.41 -6.52
CA VAL A 423 3.36 -6.28 -5.84
C VAL A 423 4.44 -6.74 -4.86
N GLY A 424 5.69 -6.35 -5.12
CA GLY A 424 6.82 -6.57 -4.22
C GLY A 424 6.88 -5.54 -3.10
N ALA A 425 7.63 -5.84 -2.02
CA ALA A 425 7.78 -4.96 -0.87
C ALA A 425 9.08 -4.17 -0.90
N SER A 426 8.96 -2.85 -0.69
CA SER A 426 10.09 -1.95 -0.42
C SER A 426 9.85 -1.13 0.84
N THR A 427 10.84 -0.36 1.28
CA THR A 427 10.70 0.55 2.41
C THR A 427 9.95 1.81 2.02
N SER A 428 9.23 2.41 2.98
CA SER A 428 8.82 3.81 2.91
C SER A 428 10.00 4.73 3.25
N ASN A 429 9.78 6.04 3.17
CA ASN A 429 10.81 7.03 3.52
C ASN A 429 10.85 7.38 5.03
N ARG A 430 10.36 6.49 5.89
CA ARG A 430 10.27 6.69 7.34
C ARG A 430 10.62 5.44 8.12
N HIS A 431 11.43 5.61 9.20
CA HIS A 431 11.59 4.61 10.26
C HIS A 431 11.27 5.23 11.63
N PHE A 432 10.91 4.40 12.62
CA PHE A 432 10.72 4.80 14.01
C PHE A 432 12.03 4.64 14.78
N PHE A 433 12.93 5.63 14.66
CA PHE A 433 14.23 5.60 15.32
C PHE A 433 14.17 6.01 16.79
N SER A 434 15.05 5.37 17.57
CA SER A 434 15.41 5.76 18.93
C SER A 434 16.91 5.51 19.14
N THR A 435 17.47 6.15 20.16
CA THR A 435 18.85 5.90 20.59
C THR A 435 18.82 5.03 21.85
N LEU A 436 19.46 3.86 21.77
CA LEU A 436 19.79 3.05 22.92
C LEU A 436 20.98 3.70 23.63
N HIS A 437 20.75 4.22 24.82
CA HIS A 437 21.77 4.80 25.67
C HIS A 437 22.15 3.80 26.76
N LEU A 438 23.44 3.38 26.80
CA LEU A 438 24.01 2.49 27.79
C LEU A 438 24.94 3.27 28.70
N THR A 439 24.81 3.05 30.00
CA THR A 439 25.72 3.57 31.03
C THR A 439 26.32 2.41 31.82
N SER A 440 27.46 2.63 32.50
CA SER A 440 28.10 1.62 33.34
C SER A 440 28.53 2.20 34.68
N THR A 441 28.66 1.36 35.70
CA THR A 441 29.15 1.80 37.03
C THR A 441 30.62 2.17 37.04
N ASN A 442 31.41 1.71 36.08
CA ASN A 442 32.82 2.07 35.91
C ASN A 442 33.06 3.29 34.99
N GLY A 443 31.99 4.01 34.61
CA GLY A 443 32.02 5.32 33.99
C GLY A 443 31.79 5.39 32.47
N PRO A 444 32.20 4.45 31.60
CA PRO A 444 31.94 4.55 30.18
C PRO A 444 30.45 4.55 29.84
N THR A 445 30.09 5.22 28.72
CA THR A 445 28.72 5.26 28.10
C THR A 445 28.82 4.87 26.64
N LEU A 446 27.71 4.40 26.08
CA LEU A 446 27.61 4.06 24.65
C LEU A 446 26.22 4.40 24.13
N ASP A 447 26.18 5.14 23.03
CA ASP A 447 24.98 5.44 22.28
C ASP A 447 24.98 4.67 20.95
N VAL A 448 23.89 3.97 20.67
CA VAL A 448 23.70 3.30 19.37
C VAL A 448 22.28 3.54 18.86
N PRO A 449 22.11 3.79 17.55
CA PRO A 449 20.79 3.90 16.94
C PRO A 449 20.10 2.54 16.89
N GLY A 450 18.79 2.55 17.12
CA GLY A 450 17.91 1.42 16.96
C GLY A 450 16.52 1.86 16.53
N VAL A 451 15.62 0.90 16.32
CA VAL A 451 14.21 1.19 15.97
C VAL A 451 13.28 0.61 17.03
N THR A 452 12.18 1.29 17.28
CA THR A 452 11.13 0.85 18.20
C THR A 452 9.79 1.52 17.91
N VAL A 453 8.69 0.78 18.07
CA VAL A 453 7.33 1.32 18.12
C VAL A 453 6.77 1.34 19.54
N THR A 454 7.48 0.78 20.53
CA THR A 454 7.09 0.76 21.94
C THR A 454 7.43 2.09 22.65
N ALA A 455 6.87 2.31 23.82
CA ALA A 455 7.04 3.58 24.56
C ALA A 455 8.47 3.89 25.02
N GLY A 456 9.36 2.91 25.06
CA GLY A 456 10.71 3.05 25.56
C GLY A 456 10.89 2.71 27.04
N THR A 457 12.13 2.76 27.53
CA THR A 457 12.51 2.55 28.92
C THR A 457 13.24 3.79 29.42
N LEU A 458 12.55 4.65 30.16
CA LEU A 458 13.05 5.97 30.56
C LEU A 458 13.89 5.93 31.84
N THR A 459 13.69 4.92 32.69
CA THR A 459 14.47 4.74 33.91
C THR A 459 15.69 3.85 33.60
N PRO A 460 16.92 4.23 34.04
CA PRO A 460 18.10 3.40 33.85
C PRO A 460 17.92 2.02 34.46
N THR A 461 17.83 0.99 33.61
CA THR A 461 17.47 -0.38 33.96
C THR A 461 18.64 -1.32 33.67
N ASP A 462 18.92 -2.24 34.59
CA ASP A 462 20.02 -3.20 34.46
C ASP A 462 19.90 -4.08 33.22
N VAL A 463 20.98 -4.22 32.48
CA VAL A 463 21.05 -4.99 31.23
C VAL A 463 21.73 -6.33 31.46
N VAL A 464 21.13 -7.38 30.96
CA VAL A 464 21.67 -8.74 30.98
C VAL A 464 21.55 -9.42 29.62
N LEU A 465 22.52 -10.29 29.31
CA LEU A 465 22.32 -11.22 28.18
C LEU A 465 21.28 -12.27 28.56
N ALA A 466 20.47 -12.71 27.61
CA ALA A 466 19.63 -13.88 27.80
C ALA A 466 20.46 -15.08 28.21
N ASN A 467 19.92 -15.94 29.08
CA ASN A 467 20.60 -17.15 29.50
C ASN A 467 20.79 -18.11 28.31
N ALA A 468 22.00 -18.63 28.13
CA ALA A 468 22.21 -19.73 27.22
C ALA A 468 21.72 -21.03 27.89
N THR A 469 20.90 -21.79 27.17
CA THR A 469 20.37 -23.09 27.63
C THR A 469 20.80 -24.20 26.66
N ALA A 470 20.55 -25.45 27.00
CA ALA A 470 20.84 -26.57 26.09
C ALA A 470 20.01 -26.48 24.80
N THR A 471 18.76 -25.98 24.89
CA THR A 471 17.84 -25.78 23.75
C THR A 471 18.07 -24.45 23.05
N ASP A 472 18.65 -23.45 23.75
CA ASP A 472 18.99 -22.13 23.20
C ASP A 472 20.41 -21.67 23.54
N PRO A 473 21.44 -22.33 23.00
CA PRO A 473 22.84 -21.99 23.28
C PRO A 473 23.25 -20.64 22.68
N ASN A 474 22.44 -20.12 21.73
CA ASN A 474 22.71 -18.88 21.01
C ASN A 474 21.97 -17.67 21.56
N ARG A 475 21.25 -17.80 22.68
CA ARG A 475 20.46 -16.72 23.30
C ARG A 475 19.40 -16.10 22.38
N LEU A 476 18.72 -16.96 21.65
CA LEU A 476 17.65 -16.59 20.72
C LEU A 476 16.33 -16.30 21.44
N CYS A 477 16.26 -16.53 22.74
CA CYS A 477 15.02 -16.40 23.54
C CYS A 477 13.88 -17.24 22.97
N LEU A 478 14.15 -18.55 22.71
CA LEU A 478 13.24 -19.44 22.00
C LEU A 478 12.02 -19.84 22.83
N GLU A 479 12.17 -19.93 24.16
CA GLU A 479 11.14 -20.44 25.05
C GLU A 479 10.83 -19.45 26.18
N PRO A 480 9.61 -19.48 26.76
CA PRO A 480 9.28 -18.67 27.91
C PRO A 480 10.26 -18.86 29.07
N ALA A 481 10.85 -17.79 29.56
CA ALA A 481 11.77 -17.84 30.66
C ALA A 481 11.03 -18.14 31.97
N PRO A 482 11.59 -18.98 32.88
CA PRO A 482 11.00 -19.22 34.19
C PRO A 482 10.76 -17.90 34.95
N ALA A 483 9.64 -17.83 35.67
CA ALA A 483 9.25 -16.66 36.45
C ALA A 483 10.39 -16.21 37.39
N GLY A 484 10.68 -14.93 37.45
CA GLY A 484 11.74 -14.36 38.29
C GLY A 484 13.14 -14.33 37.69
N THR A 485 13.37 -14.97 36.55
CA THR A 485 14.69 -15.05 35.90
C THR A 485 15.25 -13.66 35.54
N TYR A 486 14.39 -12.76 35.06
CA TYR A 486 14.75 -11.45 34.52
C TYR A 486 14.03 -10.29 35.21
N THR A 487 13.55 -10.49 36.43
CA THR A 487 12.73 -9.49 37.14
C THR A 487 13.38 -8.10 37.09
N GLY A 488 12.65 -7.15 36.46
CA GLY A 488 13.04 -5.74 36.36
C GLY A 488 14.28 -5.44 35.52
N LYS A 489 14.74 -6.38 34.66
CA LYS A 489 15.93 -6.20 33.81
C LYS A 489 15.59 -6.01 32.34
N VAL A 490 16.46 -5.37 31.61
CA VAL A 490 16.48 -5.35 30.15
C VAL A 490 17.28 -6.55 29.65
N VAL A 491 16.67 -7.40 28.84
CA VAL A 491 17.27 -8.65 28.34
C VAL A 491 17.71 -8.50 26.90
N ILE A 492 18.92 -8.90 26.57
CA ILE A 492 19.45 -8.89 25.21
C ILE A 492 19.20 -10.26 24.56
N CYS A 493 18.42 -10.25 23.47
CA CYS A 493 18.08 -11.43 22.65
C CYS A 493 18.69 -11.33 21.25
N ARG A 494 19.22 -12.45 20.73
CA ARG A 494 19.66 -12.56 19.33
C ARG A 494 18.48 -12.82 18.39
N ARG A 495 18.44 -12.15 17.22
CA ARG A 495 17.47 -12.47 16.15
C ARG A 495 17.77 -13.83 15.53
N GLY A 496 16.73 -14.56 15.14
CA GLY A 496 16.76 -15.84 14.43
C GLY A 496 15.76 -16.84 14.98
N THR A 497 15.45 -17.87 14.21
CA THR A 497 14.61 -19.03 14.51
C THR A 497 13.13 -18.70 14.76
N ASN A 498 12.74 -18.19 15.94
CA ASN A 498 11.37 -17.83 16.28
C ASN A 498 11.06 -16.36 15.90
N ALA A 499 9.79 -15.99 15.89
CA ALA A 499 9.35 -14.64 15.62
C ALA A 499 9.96 -13.63 16.60
N ARG A 500 10.21 -12.40 16.13
CA ARG A 500 10.80 -11.34 16.97
C ARG A 500 9.92 -11.01 18.17
N ILE A 501 8.60 -11.02 17.99
CA ILE A 501 7.61 -10.76 19.06
C ILE A 501 7.65 -11.85 20.12
N ASP A 502 7.79 -13.12 19.73
CA ASP A 502 7.89 -14.25 20.67
C ASP A 502 9.06 -14.08 21.65
N LYS A 503 10.19 -13.54 21.17
CA LYS A 503 11.35 -13.29 22.04
C LYS A 503 11.02 -12.33 23.18
N GLY A 504 10.33 -11.23 22.84
CA GLY A 504 9.85 -10.26 23.83
C GLY A 504 8.86 -10.87 24.82
N TYR A 505 7.91 -11.67 24.33
CA TYR A 505 6.97 -12.40 25.17
C TYR A 505 7.68 -13.39 26.11
N ASN A 506 8.61 -14.17 25.58
CA ASN A 506 9.34 -15.19 26.32
C ASN A 506 10.19 -14.61 27.48
N VAL A 507 10.86 -13.49 27.26
CA VAL A 507 11.59 -12.82 28.36
C VAL A 507 10.66 -12.11 29.34
N LEU A 508 9.50 -11.61 28.89
CA LEU A 508 8.45 -11.02 29.74
C LEU A 508 7.93 -12.06 30.75
N GLN A 509 7.75 -13.34 30.36
CA GLN A 509 7.35 -14.39 31.29
C GLN A 509 8.37 -14.56 32.45
N GLY A 510 9.65 -14.28 32.20
CA GLY A 510 10.72 -14.22 33.21
C GLY A 510 10.73 -12.93 34.03
N GLY A 511 9.82 -11.99 33.81
CA GLY A 511 9.72 -10.72 34.55
C GLY A 511 10.60 -9.61 33.96
N ALA A 512 11.05 -9.70 32.69
CA ALA A 512 11.83 -8.67 32.04
C ALA A 512 11.07 -7.34 31.95
N ALA A 513 11.75 -6.21 32.19
CA ALA A 513 11.23 -4.87 32.03
C ALA A 513 11.40 -4.32 30.61
N GLY A 514 12.30 -4.90 29.82
CA GLY A 514 12.52 -4.52 28.44
C GLY A 514 13.41 -5.53 27.70
N MET A 515 13.50 -5.35 26.37
CA MET A 515 14.33 -6.19 25.49
C MET A 515 15.16 -5.33 24.54
N ILE A 516 16.42 -5.72 24.37
CA ILE A 516 17.24 -5.29 23.23
C ILE A 516 17.35 -6.47 22.28
N LEU A 517 16.76 -6.36 21.10
CA LEU A 517 16.87 -7.33 20.03
C LEU A 517 18.02 -6.93 19.11
N TYR A 518 18.89 -7.87 18.72
CA TYR A 518 20.00 -7.55 17.83
C TYR A 518 20.11 -8.47 16.63
N ASN A 519 20.42 -7.88 15.46
CA ASN A 519 20.83 -8.59 14.26
C ASN A 519 22.30 -9.01 14.34
N THR A 520 22.65 -10.15 13.73
CA THR A 520 24.04 -10.63 13.65
C THR A 520 24.79 -10.16 12.42
N ALA A 521 24.05 -9.66 11.42
CA ALA A 521 24.54 -9.04 10.21
C ALA A 521 23.72 -7.79 9.90
N ASN A 522 24.09 -7.03 8.87
CA ASN A 522 23.22 -5.97 8.36
C ASN A 522 22.02 -6.60 7.67
N GLN A 523 20.86 -6.45 8.26
CA GLN A 523 19.59 -7.01 7.81
C GLN A 523 18.49 -5.96 8.00
N ASP A 524 17.28 -6.26 7.51
CA ASP A 524 16.12 -5.43 7.75
C ASP A 524 15.97 -5.11 9.24
N LEU A 525 15.93 -3.83 9.54
CA LEU A 525 15.78 -3.31 10.89
C LEU A 525 14.32 -2.92 11.09
N GLU A 526 13.56 -3.81 11.73
CA GLU A 526 12.13 -3.67 11.93
C GLU A 526 11.80 -3.54 13.41
N SER A 527 10.84 -2.68 13.71
CA SER A 527 10.23 -2.58 15.03
C SER A 527 8.90 -3.32 15.04
N ASP A 528 8.72 -4.20 16.00
CA ASP A 528 7.52 -5.01 16.14
C ASP A 528 6.67 -4.53 17.33
N ASN A 529 5.41 -4.98 17.37
CA ASN A 529 4.45 -4.68 18.43
C ASN A 529 4.71 -5.56 19.67
N HIS A 530 5.85 -5.38 20.31
CA HIS A 530 6.29 -6.20 21.43
C HIS A 530 5.41 -6.04 22.67
N TRP A 531 5.33 -7.10 23.49
CA TRP A 531 4.60 -7.18 24.75
C TRP A 531 5.25 -6.36 25.89
N LEU A 532 6.47 -5.88 25.66
CA LEU A 532 7.23 -5.05 26.59
C LEU A 532 8.01 -4.01 25.80
N SER A 533 8.56 -3.01 26.49
CA SER A 533 9.45 -2.04 25.87
C SER A 533 10.62 -2.75 25.17
N ALA A 534 10.78 -2.55 23.87
CA ALA A 534 11.83 -3.21 23.09
C ALA A 534 12.49 -2.25 22.09
N ILE A 535 13.79 -2.43 21.86
CA ILE A 535 14.54 -1.73 20.82
C ILE A 535 15.31 -2.73 19.97
N HIS A 536 15.26 -2.60 18.64
CA HIS A 536 15.96 -3.46 17.70
C HIS A 536 17.17 -2.73 17.12
N ILE A 537 18.36 -3.33 17.20
CA ILE A 537 19.63 -2.77 16.72
C ILE A 537 20.23 -3.63 15.63
N ASN A 538 20.90 -2.99 14.63
CA ASN A 538 21.43 -3.69 13.47
C ASN A 538 22.82 -4.30 13.73
N GLY A 539 23.14 -5.34 12.97
CA GLY A 539 24.43 -5.99 12.94
C GLY A 539 25.46 -5.25 12.06
N PRO A 540 26.67 -5.80 11.95
CA PRO A 540 27.71 -5.26 11.06
C PRO A 540 27.33 -5.50 9.59
N SER A 541 27.61 -4.51 8.74
CA SER A 541 27.50 -4.65 7.27
C SER A 541 28.70 -5.44 6.71
N THR A 542 29.89 -5.16 7.24
CA THR A 542 31.12 -5.90 6.94
C THR A 542 32.01 -5.90 8.20
N GLY A 543 32.60 -7.05 8.55
CA GLY A 543 33.48 -7.17 9.72
C GLY A 543 32.72 -7.15 11.05
N THR A 544 33.37 -6.62 12.12
CA THR A 544 32.90 -6.70 13.52
C THR A 544 32.43 -5.35 14.11
N THR A 545 32.20 -4.32 13.30
CA THR A 545 32.01 -2.95 13.79
C THR A 545 30.54 -2.47 13.82
N GLY A 546 29.54 -3.35 13.62
CA GLY A 546 28.12 -3.00 13.70
C GLY A 546 27.63 -2.64 15.11
N ASN A 547 26.43 -2.07 15.20
CA ASN A 547 25.85 -1.63 16.47
C ASN A 547 25.69 -2.78 17.47
N SER A 548 25.29 -3.96 17.02
CA SER A 548 25.22 -5.15 17.89
C SER A 548 26.58 -5.54 18.46
N ALA A 549 27.64 -5.53 17.63
CA ALA A 549 29.00 -5.82 18.09
C ALA A 549 29.49 -4.81 19.13
N LYS A 550 29.20 -3.50 18.93
CA LYS A 550 29.53 -2.45 19.92
C LYS A 550 28.81 -2.68 21.25
N VAL A 551 27.52 -3.01 21.24
CA VAL A 551 26.75 -3.28 22.45
C VAL A 551 27.27 -4.50 23.19
N LEU A 552 27.54 -5.62 22.49
CA LEU A 552 28.07 -6.84 23.11
C LEU A 552 29.50 -6.63 23.69
N ALA A 553 30.36 -5.89 22.97
CA ALA A 553 31.67 -5.52 23.46
C ALA A 553 31.59 -4.60 24.69
N PHE A 554 30.67 -3.64 24.70
CA PHE A 554 30.43 -2.74 25.83
C PHE A 554 30.03 -3.52 27.09
N LEU A 555 29.10 -4.49 26.96
CA LEU A 555 28.70 -5.35 28.08
C LEU A 555 29.85 -6.23 28.59
N ALA A 556 30.70 -6.73 27.69
CA ALA A 556 31.83 -7.58 28.07
C ALA A 556 32.92 -6.78 28.81
N ALA A 557 33.10 -5.50 28.51
CA ALA A 557 34.14 -4.65 29.08
C ALA A 557 33.72 -3.88 30.33
N ASN A 558 32.40 -3.79 30.65
CA ASN A 558 31.88 -2.90 31.69
C ASN A 558 31.01 -3.65 32.71
N THR A 559 30.86 -3.09 33.91
CA THR A 559 30.04 -3.64 34.98
C THR A 559 28.87 -2.75 35.31
N GLY A 560 27.79 -3.32 35.83
CA GLY A 560 26.55 -2.58 36.20
C GLY A 560 25.96 -1.78 35.06
N VAL A 561 25.93 -2.39 33.88
CA VAL A 561 25.43 -1.74 32.67
C VAL A 561 23.93 -1.55 32.77
N LYS A 562 23.47 -0.30 32.53
CA LYS A 562 22.06 0.08 32.48
C LYS A 562 21.70 0.64 31.09
N ALA A 563 20.46 0.45 30.68
CA ALA A 563 19.94 0.97 29.44
C ALA A 563 18.78 1.94 29.65
N THR A 564 18.68 2.93 28.77
CA THR A 564 17.51 3.74 28.55
C THR A 564 17.31 4.00 27.05
N TRP A 565 16.07 4.18 26.64
CA TRP A 565 15.70 4.71 25.31
C TRP A 565 14.29 5.29 25.39
N VAL A 566 13.99 6.25 24.51
CA VAL A 566 12.66 6.84 24.36
C VAL A 566 11.85 6.06 23.34
N GLY A 567 10.54 6.27 23.28
CA GLY A 567 9.71 5.76 22.19
C GLY A 567 10.23 6.22 20.82
N GLY A 568 10.17 5.38 19.83
CA GLY A 568 10.69 5.72 18.50
C GLY A 568 9.95 6.89 17.87
N THR A 569 10.70 7.82 17.29
CA THR A 569 10.18 8.96 16.54
C THR A 569 10.23 8.67 15.04
N ALA A 570 9.21 9.10 14.31
CA ALA A 570 9.19 9.04 12.86
C ALA A 570 10.34 9.88 12.30
N THR A 571 11.28 9.26 11.62
CA THR A 571 12.49 9.90 11.09
C THR A 571 12.60 9.62 9.60
N PRO A 572 12.82 10.64 8.75
CA PRO A 572 13.01 10.47 7.32
C PRO A 572 14.22 9.60 7.02
N VAL A 573 14.04 8.65 6.08
CA VAL A 573 15.10 7.77 5.56
C VAL A 573 14.94 7.64 4.06
N ARG A 574 15.91 7.01 3.38
CA ARG A 574 15.73 6.63 1.99
C ARG A 574 14.64 5.54 1.90
N GLY A 575 13.62 5.80 1.09
CA GLY A 575 12.64 4.82 0.68
C GLY A 575 13.08 4.02 -0.55
N ASP A 576 12.20 3.16 -1.05
CA ASP A 576 12.41 2.32 -2.24
C ASP A 576 13.62 1.38 -2.13
N VAL A 577 13.94 0.90 -0.93
CA VAL A 577 14.87 -0.20 -0.70
C VAL A 577 14.06 -1.48 -0.57
N MET A 578 14.35 -2.47 -1.42
CA MET A 578 13.63 -3.76 -1.41
C MET A 578 13.78 -4.43 -0.05
N ALA A 579 12.67 -4.93 0.49
CA ALA A 579 12.72 -5.75 1.70
C ALA A 579 13.38 -7.10 1.41
N ALA A 580 14.22 -7.59 2.32
CA ALA A 580 14.90 -8.87 2.16
C ALA A 580 13.91 -10.04 2.07
N PHE A 581 12.77 -9.96 2.73
CA PHE A 581 11.73 -10.98 2.66
C PHE A 581 10.92 -10.96 1.35
N SER A 582 10.89 -9.82 0.61
CA SER A 582 10.09 -9.72 -0.60
C SER A 582 10.50 -10.77 -1.62
N SER A 583 9.57 -11.59 -2.06
CA SER A 583 9.81 -12.61 -3.08
C SER A 583 10.23 -12.02 -4.42
N ARG A 584 11.01 -12.79 -5.20
CA ARG A 584 11.67 -12.36 -6.44
C ARG A 584 11.31 -13.27 -7.61
N GLY A 585 11.33 -12.70 -8.82
CA GLY A 585 11.34 -13.48 -10.05
C GLY A 585 12.69 -14.17 -10.33
N PRO A 586 12.79 -14.89 -11.44
CA PRO A 586 11.71 -15.16 -12.40
C PRO A 586 10.69 -16.16 -11.89
N VAL A 587 9.43 -15.97 -12.22
CA VAL A 587 8.38 -16.96 -12.05
C VAL A 587 7.50 -16.97 -13.30
N GLY A 588 7.24 -18.17 -13.85
CA GLY A 588 6.55 -18.27 -15.14
C GLY A 588 7.28 -17.54 -16.27
N ASP A 589 6.51 -17.04 -17.23
CA ASP A 589 7.01 -16.45 -18.48
C ASP A 589 7.10 -14.93 -18.45
N PHE A 590 6.81 -14.29 -17.31
CA PHE A 590 6.65 -12.85 -17.19
C PHE A 590 7.63 -12.25 -16.20
N ILE A 591 7.82 -10.94 -16.25
CA ILE A 591 8.50 -10.22 -15.18
C ILE A 591 7.56 -10.15 -14.00
N LYS A 592 7.97 -10.74 -12.87
CA LYS A 592 7.29 -10.69 -11.59
C LYS A 592 8.32 -10.36 -10.49
N PRO A 593 7.94 -9.55 -9.48
CA PRO A 593 6.68 -8.79 -9.37
C PRO A 593 6.50 -7.82 -10.55
N ASP A 594 5.28 -7.28 -10.74
CA ASP A 594 5.03 -6.24 -11.77
C ASP A 594 5.54 -4.88 -11.34
N VAL A 595 5.35 -4.54 -10.05
CA VAL A 595 5.77 -3.27 -9.41
C VAL A 595 6.18 -3.52 -7.96
N THR A 596 6.71 -2.48 -7.30
CA THR A 596 6.88 -2.47 -5.85
C THR A 596 6.16 -1.31 -5.18
N ALA A 597 5.82 -1.49 -3.89
CA ALA A 597 5.25 -0.47 -3.03
C ALA A 597 5.77 -0.63 -1.59
N PRO A 598 5.56 0.35 -0.69
CA PRO A 598 5.93 0.24 0.70
C PRO A 598 5.29 -0.97 1.37
N GLY A 599 6.12 -1.80 2.02
CA GLY A 599 5.69 -3.02 2.74
C GLY A 599 6.45 -3.25 4.02
N VAL A 600 7.29 -2.29 4.46
CA VAL A 600 8.10 -2.39 5.68
C VAL A 600 7.61 -1.37 6.69
N GLN A 601 7.24 -1.83 7.89
CA GLN A 601 6.77 -0.99 9.00
C GLN A 601 5.59 -0.08 8.62
N ILE A 602 4.59 -0.64 7.97
CA ILE A 602 3.39 0.08 7.58
C ILE A 602 2.47 0.19 8.79
N LEU A 603 2.21 1.42 9.22
CA LEU A 603 1.29 1.74 10.29
C LEU A 603 -0.13 1.87 9.71
N ALA A 604 -1.02 0.98 10.12
CA ALA A 604 -2.41 0.97 9.67
C ALA A 604 -3.32 0.32 10.74
N GLY A 605 -4.61 0.19 10.42
CA GLY A 605 -5.62 -0.34 11.32
C GLY A 605 -5.35 -1.78 11.73
N MET A 606 -5.83 -2.15 12.92
CA MET A 606 -5.72 -3.50 13.48
C MET A 606 -7.00 -3.87 14.24
N THR A 607 -7.28 -5.16 14.39
CA THR A 607 -8.31 -5.60 15.33
C THR A 607 -7.81 -5.48 16.76
N PRO A 608 -8.57 -4.87 17.68
CA PRO A 608 -8.20 -4.81 19.09
C PRO A 608 -8.43 -6.14 19.81
N GLN A 609 -9.20 -7.04 19.23
CA GLN A 609 -9.61 -8.32 19.80
C GLN A 609 -9.32 -9.44 18.81
N TYR A 610 -8.18 -10.08 18.97
CA TYR A 610 -7.90 -11.34 18.27
C TYR A 610 -8.09 -12.50 19.23
N HIS A 611 -8.30 -13.71 18.70
CA HIS A 611 -8.55 -14.86 19.54
C HIS A 611 -7.32 -15.18 20.41
N PRO A 612 -7.56 -15.64 21.66
CA PRO A 612 -6.50 -15.62 22.67
C PRO A 612 -5.55 -16.83 22.60
N THR A 613 -5.94 -17.90 21.92
CA THR A 613 -5.18 -19.16 21.96
C THR A 613 -5.13 -19.86 20.60
N THR A 614 -4.02 -20.55 20.35
CA THR A 614 -3.84 -21.45 19.21
C THR A 614 -4.70 -22.73 19.34
N SER A 615 -4.75 -23.53 18.28
CA SER A 615 -5.40 -24.85 18.28
C SER A 615 -4.88 -25.80 19.36
N SER A 616 -3.64 -25.63 19.83
CA SER A 616 -3.04 -26.37 20.93
C SER A 616 -3.37 -25.83 22.32
N GLY A 617 -4.14 -24.74 22.40
CA GLY A 617 -4.44 -24.04 23.66
C GLY A 617 -3.31 -23.15 24.18
N ALA A 618 -2.20 -23.01 23.45
CA ALA A 618 -1.15 -22.07 23.78
C ALA A 618 -1.60 -20.62 23.52
N PRO A 619 -1.10 -19.63 24.28
CA PRO A 619 -1.44 -18.22 24.03
C PRO A 619 -0.97 -17.79 22.64
N PHE A 620 -1.79 -17.01 21.95
CA PHE A 620 -1.39 -16.33 20.73
C PHE A 620 -0.47 -15.15 21.08
N VAL A 621 0.77 -15.19 20.63
CA VAL A 621 1.77 -14.16 20.95
C VAL A 621 1.84 -13.10 19.87
N THR A 622 1.77 -13.51 18.63
CA THR A 622 1.68 -12.65 17.45
C THR A 622 0.17 -12.42 17.15
N PRO A 623 -0.26 -11.18 16.89
CA PRO A 623 0.50 -10.01 16.47
C PRO A 623 0.95 -9.06 17.59
N GLY A 624 0.90 -9.42 18.86
CA GLY A 624 1.33 -8.59 19.98
C GLY A 624 0.20 -8.33 20.98
N PRO A 625 0.31 -7.32 21.87
CA PRO A 625 -0.68 -7.06 22.93
C PRO A 625 -2.05 -6.70 22.36
N GLN A 626 -3.11 -7.27 22.91
CA GLN A 626 -4.50 -6.91 22.58
C GLN A 626 -4.82 -5.46 22.95
N GLY A 627 -5.93 -4.94 22.43
CA GLY A 627 -6.41 -3.58 22.70
C GLY A 627 -5.81 -2.51 21.78
N GLN A 628 -4.94 -2.88 20.83
CA GLN A 628 -4.36 -1.94 19.87
C GLN A 628 -5.24 -1.85 18.62
N LEU A 629 -5.73 -0.64 18.30
CA LEU A 629 -6.45 -0.37 17.04
C LEU A 629 -5.50 -0.18 15.86
N TYR A 630 -4.22 0.02 16.10
CA TYR A 630 -3.20 0.25 15.07
C TYR A 630 -1.98 -0.61 15.33
N GLN A 631 -1.33 -1.04 14.25
CA GLN A 631 -0.04 -1.71 14.33
C GLN A 631 0.85 -1.32 13.15
N ALA A 632 2.18 -1.40 13.38
CA ALA A 632 3.17 -1.29 12.33
C ALA A 632 3.66 -2.70 12.00
N ILE A 633 3.30 -3.21 10.84
CA ILE A 633 3.68 -4.55 10.38
C ILE A 633 4.38 -4.51 9.02
N ALA A 634 5.03 -5.62 8.65
CA ALA A 634 5.81 -5.74 7.43
C ALA A 634 5.42 -6.99 6.64
N GLY A 635 5.32 -6.86 5.34
CA GLY A 635 4.99 -7.93 4.39
C GLY A 635 4.68 -7.37 3.00
N THR A 636 4.78 -8.18 1.97
CA THR A 636 4.21 -7.86 0.65
C THR A 636 2.69 -7.70 0.72
N SER A 637 2.08 -8.27 1.76
CA SER A 637 0.67 -8.03 2.14
C SER A 637 0.36 -6.57 2.43
N MET A 638 1.34 -5.74 2.82
CA MET A 638 1.17 -4.30 3.05
C MET A 638 1.46 -3.50 1.78
N SER A 639 2.28 -4.05 0.88
CA SER A 639 2.57 -3.41 -0.42
C SER A 639 1.40 -3.53 -1.39
N SER A 640 0.76 -4.69 -1.45
CA SER A 640 -0.41 -4.93 -2.32
C SER A 640 -1.53 -3.90 -2.11
N PRO A 641 -1.99 -3.60 -0.87
CA PRO A 641 -3.06 -2.63 -0.66
C PRO A 641 -2.65 -1.18 -0.98
N HIS A 642 -1.36 -0.81 -0.89
CA HIS A 642 -0.91 0.48 -1.42
C HIS A 642 -1.17 0.58 -2.93
N SER A 643 -0.82 -0.48 -3.67
CA SER A 643 -1.08 -0.55 -5.10
C SER A 643 -2.58 -0.59 -5.43
N ALA A 644 -3.36 -1.35 -4.67
CA ALA A 644 -4.82 -1.42 -4.84
C ALA A 644 -5.48 -0.06 -4.62
N GLY A 645 -5.08 0.69 -3.58
CA GLY A 645 -5.61 2.03 -3.33
C GLY A 645 -5.17 3.04 -4.41
N VAL A 646 -3.92 2.98 -4.91
CA VAL A 646 -3.50 3.81 -6.05
C VAL A 646 -4.30 3.44 -7.31
N ALA A 647 -4.54 2.15 -7.55
CA ALA A 647 -5.40 1.69 -8.66
C ALA A 647 -6.84 2.25 -8.52
N ALA A 648 -7.38 2.31 -7.29
CA ALA A 648 -8.69 2.91 -7.04
C ALA A 648 -8.71 4.43 -7.33
N LEU A 649 -7.65 5.16 -7.01
CA LEU A 649 -7.52 6.57 -7.41
C LEU A 649 -7.48 6.74 -8.93
N ILE A 650 -6.75 5.87 -9.64
CA ILE A 650 -6.70 5.88 -11.11
C ILE A 650 -8.09 5.58 -11.68
N LYS A 651 -8.78 4.57 -11.16
CA LYS A 651 -10.15 4.22 -11.58
C LYS A 651 -11.14 5.35 -11.37
N ALA A 652 -11.03 6.07 -10.24
CA ALA A 652 -11.87 7.25 -9.98
C ALA A 652 -11.60 8.40 -10.95
N LEU A 653 -10.35 8.60 -11.39
CA LEU A 653 -10.00 9.61 -12.40
C LEU A 653 -10.37 9.18 -13.82
N HIS A 654 -10.34 7.89 -14.11
CA HIS A 654 -10.53 7.29 -15.41
C HIS A 654 -11.51 6.11 -15.33
N PRO A 655 -12.82 6.38 -15.12
CA PRO A 655 -13.83 5.33 -14.89
C PRO A 655 -13.93 4.29 -16.02
N ASP A 656 -13.60 4.69 -17.24
CA ASP A 656 -13.71 3.85 -18.45
C ASP A 656 -12.44 3.01 -18.69
N TRP A 657 -11.40 3.15 -17.88
CA TRP A 657 -10.17 2.38 -18.11
C TRP A 657 -10.34 0.91 -17.72
N THR A 658 -9.75 0.06 -18.57
CA THR A 658 -9.67 -1.39 -18.36
C THR A 658 -8.68 -1.72 -17.24
N PRO A 659 -8.73 -2.91 -16.65
CA PRO A 659 -7.72 -3.39 -15.71
C PRO A 659 -6.30 -3.35 -16.29
N GLY A 660 -6.14 -3.66 -17.57
CA GLY A 660 -4.86 -3.60 -18.27
C GLY A 660 -4.31 -2.18 -18.38
N GLN A 661 -5.14 -1.19 -18.68
CA GLN A 661 -4.75 0.22 -18.72
C GLN A 661 -4.33 0.73 -17.34
N ILE A 662 -5.07 0.36 -16.26
CA ILE A 662 -4.72 0.74 -14.88
C ILE A 662 -3.38 0.08 -14.47
N LYS A 663 -3.22 -1.23 -14.72
CA LYS A 663 -1.96 -1.94 -14.49
C LYS A 663 -0.81 -1.29 -15.27
N SER A 664 -1.03 -0.97 -16.54
CA SER A 664 -0.05 -0.28 -17.37
C SER A 664 0.35 1.08 -16.78
N ALA A 665 -0.61 1.87 -16.30
CA ALA A 665 -0.34 3.16 -15.68
C ALA A 665 0.56 3.03 -14.44
N LEU A 666 0.30 2.04 -13.59
CA LEU A 666 1.14 1.72 -12.43
C LEU A 666 2.57 1.35 -12.84
N MET A 667 2.72 0.48 -13.86
CA MET A 667 4.02 -0.01 -14.29
C MET A 667 4.83 1.05 -15.04
N THR A 668 4.27 1.69 -16.07
CA THR A 668 5.00 2.58 -16.98
C THR A 668 5.43 3.89 -16.34
N SER A 669 4.74 4.33 -15.31
CA SER A 669 5.03 5.57 -14.57
C SER A 669 5.87 5.38 -13.31
N SER A 670 6.21 4.13 -12.94
CA SER A 670 6.98 3.82 -11.73
C SER A 670 8.41 4.38 -11.78
N VAL A 671 9.02 4.59 -10.61
CA VAL A 671 10.40 5.12 -10.50
C VAL A 671 11.42 3.99 -10.43
N GLN A 672 12.61 4.24 -10.97
CA GLN A 672 13.60 3.21 -11.29
C GLN A 672 14.77 3.15 -10.30
N ASP A 673 14.85 4.05 -9.34
CA ASP A 673 15.97 4.18 -8.40
C ASP A 673 15.86 3.26 -7.16
N THR A 674 15.06 2.19 -7.29
CA THR A 674 14.90 1.16 -6.26
C THR A 674 16.22 0.39 -6.05
N LEU A 675 16.61 0.22 -4.79
CA LEU A 675 17.79 -0.53 -4.39
C LEU A 675 17.42 -1.91 -3.85
N LYS A 676 18.38 -2.83 -3.88
CA LYS A 676 18.28 -4.09 -3.14
C LYS A 676 18.33 -3.85 -1.63
N GLU A 677 18.09 -4.90 -0.86
CA GLU A 677 18.08 -4.92 0.61
C GLU A 677 19.38 -4.43 1.27
N ASP A 678 20.48 -4.37 0.53
CA ASP A 678 21.74 -3.80 1.00
C ASP A 678 21.75 -2.25 1.00
N GLY A 679 20.72 -1.64 0.40
CA GLY A 679 20.56 -0.18 0.28
C GLY A 679 21.56 0.50 -0.67
N VAL A 680 22.31 -0.25 -1.48
CA VAL A 680 23.36 0.24 -2.38
C VAL A 680 23.23 -0.32 -3.79
N THR A 681 23.00 -1.62 -3.94
CA THR A 681 22.93 -2.30 -5.23
C THR A 681 21.61 -1.98 -5.93
N PRO A 682 21.61 -1.52 -7.20
CA PRO A 682 20.37 -1.33 -7.95
C PRO A 682 19.57 -2.62 -8.07
N ALA A 683 18.27 -2.53 -7.82
CA ALA A 683 17.34 -3.65 -7.97
C ALA A 683 17.11 -3.97 -9.45
N THR A 684 17.09 -5.26 -9.79
CA THR A 684 16.80 -5.76 -11.14
C THR A 684 15.29 -5.79 -11.42
N PRO A 685 14.86 -5.94 -12.67
CA PRO A 685 13.45 -6.18 -12.96
C PRO A 685 12.82 -7.38 -12.25
N PHE A 686 13.57 -8.41 -11.89
CA PHE A 686 13.07 -9.53 -11.08
C PHE A 686 13.01 -9.25 -9.57
N ASP A 687 13.67 -8.19 -9.13
CA ASP A 687 13.54 -7.73 -7.75
C ASP A 687 12.34 -6.77 -7.60
N ARG A 688 12.18 -5.80 -8.51
CA ARG A 688 11.28 -4.65 -8.38
C ARG A 688 10.18 -4.52 -9.44
N GLY A 689 10.15 -5.41 -10.41
CA GLY A 689 9.27 -5.25 -11.59
C GLY A 689 9.65 -4.04 -12.43
N ALA A 690 8.65 -3.27 -12.83
CA ALA A 690 8.84 -2.01 -13.53
C ALA A 690 9.39 -0.90 -12.62
N GLY A 691 9.29 -1.02 -11.31
CA GLY A 691 9.83 -0.06 -10.33
C GLY A 691 8.86 0.22 -9.18
N ALA A 692 9.18 1.24 -8.39
CA ALA A 692 8.33 1.67 -7.27
C ALA A 692 7.20 2.59 -7.77
N ILE A 693 5.96 2.29 -7.40
CA ILE A 693 4.78 3.06 -7.85
C ILE A 693 4.80 4.49 -7.31
N ARG A 694 4.20 5.40 -8.08
CA ARG A 694 3.92 6.80 -7.68
C ARG A 694 2.53 7.19 -8.17
N ALA A 695 1.61 7.44 -7.25
CA ALA A 695 0.22 7.74 -7.56
C ALA A 695 0.07 9.00 -8.43
N ASN A 696 0.78 10.08 -8.10
CA ASN A 696 0.75 11.33 -8.86
C ASN A 696 1.23 11.19 -10.29
N ARG A 697 2.11 10.21 -10.57
CA ARG A 697 2.57 9.90 -11.93
C ARG A 697 1.60 8.95 -12.63
N ALA A 698 1.15 7.91 -11.93
CA ALA A 698 0.24 6.90 -12.45
C ALA A 698 -1.17 7.46 -12.74
N ALA A 699 -1.59 8.51 -12.04
CA ALA A 699 -2.82 9.23 -12.30
C ALA A 699 -2.86 9.96 -13.65
N SER A 700 -1.71 10.23 -14.27
CA SER A 700 -1.61 10.95 -15.54
C SER A 700 -0.49 10.37 -16.41
N PRO A 701 -0.57 9.12 -16.84
CA PRO A 701 0.42 8.53 -17.73
C PRO A 701 0.31 9.14 -19.12
N THR A 702 1.41 9.12 -19.88
CA THR A 702 1.40 9.60 -21.27
C THR A 702 0.73 8.61 -22.21
N VAL A 703 1.00 7.32 -21.99
CA VAL A 703 0.41 6.22 -22.76
C VAL A 703 0.01 5.07 -21.84
N THR A 704 -0.90 4.22 -22.31
CA THR A 704 -1.23 2.94 -21.69
C THR A 704 -1.04 1.79 -22.68
N PHE A 705 -0.80 0.61 -22.14
CA PHE A 705 -0.83 -0.67 -22.81
C PHE A 705 -2.02 -1.45 -22.27
N ASP A 706 -2.62 -2.28 -23.10
CA ASP A 706 -3.74 -3.12 -22.71
C ASP A 706 -3.62 -4.49 -23.36
N VAL A 707 -4.09 -5.53 -22.70
CA VAL A 707 -4.11 -6.88 -23.23
C VAL A 707 -5.55 -7.37 -23.25
N ASP A 708 -6.04 -7.73 -24.40
CA ASP A 708 -7.38 -8.32 -24.49
C ASP A 708 -7.40 -9.68 -23.78
N PRO A 709 -8.46 -10.02 -23.01
CA PRO A 709 -8.58 -11.34 -22.37
C PRO A 709 -8.41 -12.51 -23.33
N THR A 710 -8.82 -12.36 -24.60
CA THR A 710 -8.65 -13.40 -25.62
C THR A 710 -7.19 -13.66 -25.98
N ASP A 711 -6.32 -12.66 -25.90
CA ASP A 711 -4.88 -12.82 -26.12
C ASP A 711 -4.23 -13.63 -24.99
N TYR A 712 -4.69 -13.45 -23.75
CA TYR A 712 -4.24 -14.28 -22.62
C TYR A 712 -4.65 -15.75 -22.82
N LEU A 713 -5.91 -16.00 -23.23
CA LEU A 713 -6.39 -17.37 -23.54
C LEU A 713 -5.58 -18.01 -24.67
N ALA A 714 -5.35 -17.28 -25.75
CA ALA A 714 -4.55 -17.77 -26.88
C ALA A 714 -3.11 -18.11 -26.45
N SER A 715 -2.52 -17.31 -25.56
CA SER A 715 -1.15 -17.52 -25.08
C SER A 715 -1.01 -18.70 -24.11
N ALA A 716 -2.10 -19.22 -23.55
CA ALA A 716 -2.05 -20.34 -22.59
C ALA A 716 -1.42 -21.59 -23.21
N SER A 717 -1.76 -21.89 -24.45
CA SER A 717 -1.23 -23.03 -25.21
C SER A 717 -0.04 -22.69 -26.10
N ASP A 718 0.37 -21.43 -26.19
CA ASP A 718 1.49 -20.96 -26.99
C ASP A 718 2.55 -20.26 -26.14
N PRO A 719 3.49 -21.01 -25.51
CA PRO A 719 4.55 -20.42 -24.71
C PRO A 719 5.44 -19.43 -25.46
N LEU A 720 5.56 -19.56 -26.79
CA LEU A 720 6.31 -18.60 -27.61
C LEU A 720 5.54 -17.31 -27.85
N GLY A 721 4.22 -17.41 -28.01
CA GLY A 721 3.35 -16.26 -28.20
C GLY A 721 3.26 -15.36 -26.97
N ARG A 722 3.55 -15.86 -25.78
CA ARG A 722 3.49 -15.10 -24.51
C ARG A 722 4.35 -13.85 -24.50
N ILE A 723 5.50 -13.86 -25.16
CA ILE A 723 6.35 -12.67 -25.30
C ILE A 723 5.66 -11.54 -26.08
N ASN A 724 4.69 -11.88 -26.93
CA ASN A 724 3.94 -10.94 -27.76
C ASN A 724 2.69 -10.36 -27.07
N LEU A 725 2.37 -10.81 -25.87
CA LEU A 725 1.33 -10.17 -25.07
C LEU A 725 1.66 -8.68 -24.89
N ASN A 726 0.67 -7.83 -25.06
CA ASN A 726 0.85 -6.38 -25.07
C ASN A 726 1.07 -5.81 -23.64
N LEU A 727 1.90 -6.48 -22.86
CA LEU A 727 2.29 -6.05 -21.51
C LEU A 727 3.31 -4.91 -21.59
N PRO A 728 3.33 -3.99 -20.61
CA PRO A 728 4.34 -2.93 -20.50
C PRO A 728 5.68 -3.45 -19.96
N SER A 729 6.05 -4.64 -20.36
CA SER A 729 7.32 -5.32 -20.06
C SER A 729 7.69 -6.29 -21.18
N VAL A 730 8.95 -6.69 -21.25
CA VAL A 730 9.43 -7.71 -22.19
C VAL A 730 10.22 -8.75 -21.42
N ASN A 731 9.82 -10.03 -21.48
CA ASN A 731 10.58 -11.14 -20.92
C ASN A 731 10.77 -12.24 -21.94
N ALA A 732 12.01 -12.61 -22.25
CA ALA A 732 12.35 -13.74 -23.11
C ALA A 732 13.02 -14.84 -22.29
N LEU A 733 12.30 -15.91 -21.96
CA LEU A 733 12.84 -17.04 -21.20
C LEU A 733 13.97 -17.78 -21.91
N THR A 734 14.04 -17.65 -23.23
CA THR A 734 15.08 -18.27 -24.06
C THR A 734 15.41 -17.32 -25.19
N LEU A 735 16.66 -16.90 -25.25
CA LEU A 735 17.20 -16.03 -26.28
C LEU A 735 18.52 -16.61 -26.78
N PRO A 736 18.56 -17.44 -27.82
CA PRO A 736 19.82 -18.00 -28.32
C PRO A 736 20.67 -16.97 -29.09
N GLY A 737 20.06 -15.98 -29.73
CA GLY A 737 20.77 -14.95 -30.46
C GLY A 737 19.96 -13.70 -30.68
N GLN A 738 18.76 -13.83 -31.23
CA GLN A 738 17.87 -12.68 -31.50
C GLN A 738 16.42 -13.07 -31.28
N ILE A 739 15.62 -12.11 -30.80
CA ILE A 739 14.17 -12.21 -30.74
C ILE A 739 13.54 -10.86 -31.10
N THR A 740 12.36 -10.90 -31.71
CA THR A 740 11.58 -9.69 -32.03
C THR A 740 10.17 -9.84 -31.50
N THR A 741 9.68 -8.83 -30.80
CA THR A 741 8.31 -8.72 -30.27
C THR A 741 7.73 -7.35 -30.58
N PHE A 742 6.42 -7.20 -30.41
CA PHE A 742 5.70 -5.97 -30.70
C PHE A 742 4.95 -5.49 -29.49
N ARG A 743 4.77 -4.16 -29.40
CA ARG A 743 3.94 -3.52 -28.38
C ARG A 743 3.09 -2.45 -29.05
N THR A 744 1.84 -2.36 -28.63
CA THR A 744 0.90 -1.32 -29.05
C THR A 744 0.56 -0.46 -27.83
N MET A 745 0.87 0.82 -27.91
CA MET A 745 0.57 1.81 -26.88
C MET A 745 -0.51 2.75 -27.38
N ARG A 746 -1.41 3.17 -26.47
CA ARG A 746 -2.43 4.17 -26.71
C ARG A 746 -2.04 5.48 -26.04
N ASN A 747 -2.03 6.58 -26.77
CA ASN A 747 -1.89 7.91 -26.18
C ASN A 747 -3.19 8.28 -25.47
N VAL A 748 -3.14 8.37 -24.14
CA VAL A 748 -4.31 8.69 -23.29
C VAL A 748 -4.41 10.18 -22.96
N THR A 749 -3.54 11.00 -23.51
CA THR A 749 -3.57 12.46 -23.35
C THR A 749 -4.37 13.12 -24.48
N SER A 750 -4.73 14.37 -24.28
CA SER A 750 -5.45 15.19 -25.30
C SER A 750 -4.54 15.85 -26.35
N VAL A 751 -3.23 15.51 -26.36
CA VAL A 751 -2.25 16.14 -27.28
C VAL A 751 -1.35 15.09 -27.93
N ASP A 752 -0.89 15.42 -29.13
CA ASP A 752 0.10 14.61 -29.80
C ASP A 752 1.47 14.71 -29.12
N HIS A 753 2.18 13.60 -29.09
CA HIS A 753 3.54 13.52 -28.56
C HIS A 753 4.53 13.00 -29.60
N SER A 754 5.76 13.47 -29.49
CA SER A 754 6.95 12.81 -30.03
C SER A 754 7.71 12.25 -28.85
N LEU A 755 7.75 10.93 -28.74
CA LEU A 755 8.43 10.22 -27.66
C LEU A 755 9.87 9.94 -28.09
N GLU A 756 10.86 10.48 -27.38
CA GLU A 756 12.26 10.18 -27.61
C GLU A 756 12.58 8.78 -27.07
N VAL A 757 13.24 7.97 -27.91
CA VAL A 757 13.55 6.58 -27.58
C VAL A 757 14.95 6.49 -27.00
N SER A 758 15.06 6.01 -25.76
CA SER A 758 16.32 5.67 -25.13
C SER A 758 16.30 4.22 -24.63
N VAL A 759 17.47 3.57 -24.65
CA VAL A 759 17.61 2.16 -24.33
C VAL A 759 18.82 1.97 -23.42
N GLN A 760 18.64 1.26 -22.33
CA GLN A 760 19.72 0.72 -21.53
C GLN A 760 19.86 -0.78 -21.82
N ALA A 761 21.01 -1.22 -22.30
CA ALA A 761 21.29 -2.60 -22.62
C ALA A 761 22.62 -3.06 -21.99
N PRO A 762 22.75 -4.34 -21.56
CA PRO A 762 24.02 -4.88 -21.09
C PRO A 762 25.12 -4.81 -22.17
N PRO A 763 26.41 -4.83 -21.79
CA PRO A 763 27.51 -4.88 -22.76
C PRO A 763 27.37 -6.09 -23.72
N GLY A 764 27.54 -5.87 -25.02
CA GLY A 764 27.42 -6.90 -26.04
C GLY A 764 25.97 -7.22 -26.48
N VAL A 765 24.98 -6.57 -25.86
CA VAL A 765 23.54 -6.71 -26.21
C VAL A 765 23.08 -5.46 -26.95
N GLN A 766 22.25 -5.64 -27.96
CA GLN A 766 21.52 -4.56 -28.64
C GLN A 766 20.03 -4.73 -28.41
N ILE A 767 19.36 -3.70 -27.90
CA ILE A 767 17.90 -3.61 -27.86
C ILE A 767 17.51 -2.51 -28.87
N ILE A 768 16.74 -2.86 -29.87
CA ILE A 768 16.37 -2.00 -30.98
C ILE A 768 14.86 -1.76 -30.90
N VAL A 769 14.45 -0.50 -30.94
CA VAL A 769 13.04 -0.09 -30.83
C VAL A 769 12.69 0.74 -32.08
N ALA A 770 11.70 0.33 -32.85
CA ALA A 770 11.29 1.00 -34.06
C ALA A 770 9.75 1.03 -34.22
N ALA A 771 9.21 2.15 -34.64
CA ALA A 771 7.78 2.29 -35.00
C ALA A 771 7.51 1.57 -36.33
N THR A 772 7.11 0.33 -36.24
CA THR A 772 6.90 -0.54 -37.41
C THR A 772 5.62 -1.35 -37.24
N PRO A 773 4.83 -1.57 -38.29
CA PRO A 773 3.65 -2.43 -38.21
C PRO A 773 4.01 -3.85 -37.70
N LYS A 774 3.09 -4.46 -36.95
CA LYS A 774 3.20 -5.87 -36.50
C LYS A 774 3.44 -6.79 -37.72
N GLY A 775 4.37 -7.71 -37.58
CA GLY A 775 4.73 -8.64 -38.67
C GLY A 775 5.81 -8.12 -39.62
N SER A 776 6.32 -6.93 -39.43
CA SER A 776 7.45 -6.40 -40.21
C SER A 776 8.75 -7.16 -39.91
N LYS A 777 9.73 -7.07 -40.84
CA LYS A 777 11.06 -7.60 -40.58
C LYS A 777 11.74 -6.92 -39.40
N PRO A 778 12.61 -7.62 -38.66
CA PRO A 778 13.33 -7.03 -37.54
C PRO A 778 14.08 -5.77 -37.94
N ALA A 779 13.88 -4.68 -37.23
CA ALA A 779 14.62 -3.44 -37.45
C ALA A 779 16.12 -3.62 -37.13
N SER A 780 16.96 -2.89 -37.82
CA SER A 780 18.43 -2.95 -37.66
C SER A 780 18.94 -1.83 -36.72
N VAL A 781 18.18 -0.77 -36.55
CA VAL A 781 18.52 0.40 -35.71
C VAL A 781 17.26 0.90 -35.01
N SER A 782 17.45 1.52 -33.87
CA SER A 782 16.34 2.17 -33.15
C SER A 782 15.95 3.49 -33.84
N ASP A 783 14.63 3.77 -33.82
CA ASP A 783 14.16 5.11 -34.10
C ASP A 783 14.63 6.08 -33.00
N LYS A 784 14.93 7.31 -33.38
CA LYS A 784 15.29 8.35 -32.41
C LYS A 784 14.07 8.87 -31.65
N SER A 785 12.91 8.82 -32.27
CA SER A 785 11.64 9.22 -31.68
C SER A 785 10.47 8.57 -32.40
N MET A 786 9.37 8.40 -31.70
CA MET A 786 8.10 7.90 -32.21
C MET A 786 6.99 8.94 -32.03
N ALA A 787 6.22 9.18 -33.08
CA ALA A 787 5.02 10.01 -33.01
C ALA A 787 3.84 9.20 -32.47
N VAL A 788 3.11 9.76 -31.51
CA VAL A 788 1.89 9.17 -30.94
C VAL A 788 0.79 10.22 -30.93
N ILE A 789 -0.25 9.98 -31.71
CA ILE A 789 -1.36 10.91 -31.89
C ILE A 789 -2.33 10.79 -30.72
N ALA A 790 -2.88 11.89 -30.24
CA ALA A 790 -3.84 11.96 -29.15
C ALA A 790 -5.01 10.99 -29.35
N GLY A 791 -5.28 10.15 -28.35
CA GLY A 791 -6.34 9.16 -28.37
C GLY A 791 -6.14 7.98 -29.32
N GLN A 792 -5.00 7.89 -30.04
CA GLN A 792 -4.73 6.81 -31.00
C GLN A 792 -3.69 5.81 -30.49
N GLU A 793 -3.63 4.69 -31.17
CA GLU A 793 -2.69 3.61 -30.94
C GLU A 793 -1.48 3.72 -31.87
N THR A 794 -0.32 3.36 -31.34
CA THR A 794 0.92 3.25 -32.09
C THR A 794 1.61 1.94 -31.78
N THR A 795 1.85 1.12 -32.77
CA THR A 795 2.59 -0.14 -32.65
C THR A 795 4.07 0.09 -32.93
N PHE A 796 4.91 -0.49 -32.11
CA PHE A 796 6.36 -0.50 -32.28
C PHE A 796 6.95 -1.89 -32.05
N GLN A 797 8.09 -2.11 -32.63
CA GLN A 797 8.86 -3.34 -32.60
C GLN A 797 9.98 -3.21 -31.56
N VAL A 798 10.20 -4.27 -30.80
CA VAL A 798 11.36 -4.44 -29.92
C VAL A 798 12.15 -5.65 -30.40
N THR A 799 13.41 -5.45 -30.83
CA THR A 799 14.32 -6.52 -31.22
C THR A 799 15.49 -6.59 -30.23
N ILE A 800 15.69 -7.75 -29.61
CA ILE A 800 16.82 -8.00 -28.70
C ILE A 800 17.82 -8.88 -29.45
N LYS A 801 19.07 -8.40 -29.57
CA LYS A 801 20.20 -9.14 -30.21
C LYS A 801 21.29 -9.36 -29.18
N ALA A 802 21.64 -10.62 -28.95
CA ALA A 802 22.65 -11.02 -27.97
C ALA A 802 23.46 -12.23 -28.51
N PRO A 803 24.04 -12.20 -29.73
CA PRO A 803 24.64 -13.36 -30.37
C PRO A 803 25.93 -13.83 -29.68
N THR A 804 26.68 -12.92 -29.07
CA THR A 804 28.05 -13.19 -28.57
C THR A 804 28.19 -13.15 -27.05
N VAL A 805 27.15 -12.82 -26.32
CA VAL A 805 27.22 -12.80 -24.85
C VAL A 805 27.11 -14.24 -24.29
N ALA A 806 27.70 -14.47 -23.12
CA ALA A 806 27.65 -15.76 -22.44
C ALA A 806 26.21 -16.13 -22.07
N ASP A 807 25.96 -17.42 -21.86
CA ASP A 807 24.67 -17.87 -21.32
C ASP A 807 24.45 -17.31 -19.91
N GLY A 808 23.22 -16.91 -19.61
CA GLY A 808 22.83 -16.32 -18.33
C GLY A 808 21.67 -15.33 -18.42
N GLN A 809 21.30 -14.78 -17.27
CA GLN A 809 20.24 -13.82 -17.12
C GLN A 809 20.73 -12.40 -17.37
N TYR A 810 20.00 -11.64 -18.19
CA TYR A 810 20.30 -10.26 -18.57
C TYR A 810 19.10 -9.36 -18.40
N PHE A 811 19.37 -8.07 -18.14
CA PHE A 811 18.35 -7.05 -17.94
C PHE A 811 18.64 -5.81 -18.77
N GLY A 812 17.60 -5.19 -19.28
CA GLY A 812 17.64 -3.92 -19.98
C GLY A 812 16.41 -3.08 -19.66
N GLN A 813 16.34 -1.91 -20.25
CA GLN A 813 15.23 -0.98 -20.11
C GLN A 813 15.02 -0.18 -21.37
N ILE A 814 13.78 0.02 -21.73
CA ILE A 814 13.36 0.97 -22.76
C ILE A 814 12.70 2.15 -22.07
N THR A 815 13.08 3.37 -22.42
CA THR A 815 12.42 4.57 -21.94
C THR A 815 11.95 5.39 -23.14
N LEU A 816 10.69 5.82 -23.10
CA LEU A 816 10.07 6.67 -24.10
C LEU A 816 9.74 8.00 -23.44
N ASP A 817 10.53 9.04 -23.76
CA ASP A 817 10.44 10.35 -23.10
C ASP A 817 9.66 11.34 -23.96
N PRO A 818 8.53 11.88 -23.48
CA PRO A 818 7.81 12.92 -24.18
C PRO A 818 8.67 14.18 -24.33
N LYS A 819 8.91 14.65 -25.56
CA LYS A 819 9.62 15.92 -25.81
C LYS A 819 8.89 17.13 -25.21
N LYS A 820 7.59 17.01 -25.07
CA LYS A 820 6.75 18.03 -24.45
C LYS A 820 6.85 17.91 -22.92
N LYS A 821 7.29 19.00 -22.26
CA LYS A 821 7.42 19.05 -20.79
C LYS A 821 6.06 18.90 -20.08
N GLY A 822 6.08 18.32 -18.91
CA GLY A 822 4.88 18.13 -18.06
C GLY A 822 4.15 16.80 -18.26
N TYR A 823 4.73 15.90 -19.04
CA TYR A 823 4.23 14.53 -19.24
C TYR A 823 5.24 13.51 -18.71
N ASN A 824 4.75 12.38 -18.24
CA ASN A 824 5.57 11.34 -17.65
C ASN A 824 6.28 10.49 -18.71
N SER A 825 7.54 10.13 -18.46
CA SER A 825 8.26 9.12 -19.21
C SER A 825 7.59 7.76 -19.06
N VAL A 826 7.66 6.96 -20.11
CA VAL A 826 7.15 5.58 -20.16
C VAL A 826 8.32 4.64 -20.01
N VAL A 827 8.30 3.81 -18.98
CA VAL A 827 9.38 2.86 -18.70
C VAL A 827 8.89 1.44 -18.97
N ILE A 828 9.69 0.67 -19.73
CA ILE A 828 9.39 -0.72 -20.07
C ILE A 828 10.62 -1.56 -19.66
N PRO A 829 10.52 -2.38 -18.61
CA PRO A 829 11.60 -3.27 -18.21
C PRO A 829 11.76 -4.41 -19.22
N VAL A 830 13.00 -4.80 -19.45
CA VAL A 830 13.38 -5.92 -20.33
C VAL A 830 14.19 -6.93 -19.53
N ALA A 831 13.80 -8.19 -19.61
CA ALA A 831 14.55 -9.31 -19.06
C ALA A 831 14.67 -10.41 -20.12
N PHE A 832 15.80 -11.09 -20.17
CA PHE A 832 15.94 -12.29 -21.02
C PHE A 832 17.01 -13.23 -20.47
N ASN A 833 16.83 -14.52 -20.77
CA ASN A 833 17.80 -15.54 -20.43
C ASN A 833 18.49 -15.98 -21.72
N LYS A 834 19.76 -15.61 -21.88
CA LYS A 834 20.59 -16.07 -22.99
C LYS A 834 20.90 -17.54 -22.77
N ARG A 835 20.38 -18.37 -23.64
CA ARG A 835 20.63 -19.82 -23.69
C ARG A 835 20.19 -20.40 -25.01
N GLN A 836 20.73 -21.55 -25.38
CA GLN A 836 20.26 -22.30 -26.54
C GLN A 836 18.91 -22.93 -26.22
N GLY A 837 17.99 -22.87 -27.16
CA GLY A 837 16.72 -23.56 -27.10
C GLY A 837 16.74 -24.89 -27.91
N GLN A 838 15.58 -25.46 -28.08
CA GLN A 838 15.40 -26.67 -28.91
C GLN A 838 14.54 -26.33 -30.13
N VAL A 839 14.88 -26.93 -31.29
CA VAL A 839 14.04 -26.96 -32.47
C VAL A 839 13.31 -28.30 -32.47
N THR A 840 11.99 -28.30 -32.52
CA THR A 840 11.16 -29.49 -32.64
C THR A 840 10.64 -29.61 -34.05
N LEU A 841 10.83 -30.77 -34.63
CA LEU A 841 10.27 -31.13 -35.95
C LEU A 841 9.06 -32.03 -35.74
N THR A 842 7.92 -31.62 -36.28
CA THR A 842 6.73 -32.48 -36.40
C THR A 842 6.40 -32.64 -37.90
N HIS A 843 5.85 -33.78 -38.27
CA HIS A 843 5.40 -34.00 -39.61
C HIS A 843 4.00 -34.62 -39.62
N ASP A 844 3.25 -34.26 -40.61
CA ASP A 844 1.94 -34.83 -40.87
C ASP A 844 1.87 -35.21 -42.35
N CYS A 845 1.57 -36.47 -42.64
CA CYS A 845 1.54 -36.99 -43.98
C CYS A 845 0.12 -37.45 -44.35
N THR A 846 -0.39 -37.01 -45.49
CA THR A 846 -1.72 -37.35 -45.94
C THR A 846 -1.67 -37.84 -47.41
N PRO A 847 -2.04 -39.10 -47.70
CA PRO A 847 -2.44 -40.15 -46.71
C PRO A 847 -1.25 -40.74 -45.97
N THR A 848 -1.49 -41.27 -44.73
CA THR A 848 -0.45 -41.90 -43.90
C THR A 848 0.05 -43.23 -44.42
N THR A 849 -0.76 -43.85 -45.29
CA THR A 849 -0.42 -45.12 -46.02
C THR A 849 -0.71 -44.90 -47.47
N PHE A 850 0.25 -45.34 -48.29
CA PHE A 850 0.10 -45.26 -49.79
C PHE A 850 0.75 -46.46 -50.50
N ALA A 851 0.29 -46.72 -51.70
CA ALA A 851 0.86 -47.83 -52.54
C ALA A 851 2.25 -47.44 -53.06
N THR A 852 3.11 -48.39 -53.31
CA THR A 852 4.50 -48.20 -53.81
C THR A 852 4.61 -47.43 -55.13
N THR A 853 3.48 -47.29 -55.85
CA THR A 853 3.40 -46.50 -57.09
C THR A 853 2.77 -45.17 -56.98
N SER A 854 2.40 -44.76 -55.75
CA SER A 854 1.81 -43.46 -55.43
C SER A 854 2.74 -42.67 -54.53
N HIS A 855 2.41 -41.36 -54.29
CA HIS A 855 3.12 -40.45 -53.34
C HIS A 855 2.18 -40.00 -52.26
N THR A 856 2.74 -39.55 -51.16
CA THR A 856 2.07 -38.89 -50.09
C THR A 856 2.65 -37.50 -49.89
N ASP A 857 1.80 -36.55 -49.64
CA ASP A 857 2.23 -35.20 -49.27
C ASP A 857 2.44 -35.12 -47.77
N CYS A 858 3.63 -34.72 -47.38
CA CYS A 858 3.98 -34.50 -45.96
C CYS A 858 4.20 -33.02 -45.67
N THR A 859 3.49 -32.51 -44.70
CA THR A 859 3.79 -31.19 -44.12
C THR A 859 4.75 -31.37 -42.97
N VAL A 860 5.95 -30.80 -43.10
CA VAL A 860 6.92 -30.76 -41.99
C VAL A 860 6.83 -29.40 -41.34
N ARG A 861 6.54 -29.38 -40.05
CA ARG A 861 6.51 -28.18 -39.25
C ARG A 861 7.76 -28.18 -38.36
N ALA A 862 8.59 -27.16 -38.56
CA ALA A 862 9.69 -26.85 -37.64
C ALA A 862 9.24 -25.80 -36.68
N GLU A 863 9.16 -26.15 -35.39
CA GLU A 863 8.89 -25.19 -34.32
C GLU A 863 10.23 -24.81 -33.67
N ASN A 864 10.64 -23.60 -33.94
CA ASN A 864 11.86 -23.04 -33.39
C ASN A 864 11.53 -22.31 -32.10
N PHE A 865 11.74 -22.96 -30.96
CA PHE A 865 11.54 -22.40 -29.63
C PHE A 865 12.67 -21.45 -29.19
N VAL A 866 13.49 -21.02 -30.09
CA VAL A 866 14.71 -20.27 -29.76
C VAL A 866 14.71 -18.82 -30.25
N GLY A 867 13.69 -18.39 -31.00
CA GLY A 867 13.58 -16.98 -31.43
C GLY A 867 14.66 -16.49 -32.36
N THR A 868 15.50 -17.41 -32.93
CA THR A 868 16.51 -17.14 -33.98
C THR A 868 16.31 -18.05 -35.16
N ASP A 869 16.79 -17.65 -36.30
CA ASP A 869 16.82 -18.52 -37.47
C ASP A 869 17.67 -19.78 -37.16
N ALA A 870 17.08 -20.94 -37.27
CA ALA A 870 17.76 -22.23 -37.10
C ALA A 870 17.75 -22.97 -38.43
N SER A 871 18.87 -23.59 -38.77
CA SER A 871 18.92 -24.52 -39.89
C SER A 871 18.33 -25.87 -39.46
N VAL A 872 17.36 -26.40 -40.19
CA VAL A 872 16.73 -27.67 -39.99
C VAL A 872 17.37 -28.69 -40.92
#